data_a01a53fda4e6712ee056b85e502bac0f
#
_entry.id   a01a53fda4e6712ee056b85e502bac0f
#
_cell.length_a   1.000
_cell.length_b   1.000
_cell.length_c   1.000
_cell.angle_alpha   90.00
_cell.angle_beta   90.00
_cell.angle_gamma   90.00
#
_symmetry.space_group_name_H-M   'P 1'
#
loop_
_entity.id
_entity.type
_entity.pdbx_description
1 polymer ?
#
loop_
_entity_poly.entity_id
_entity_poly.type
_entity_poly.pdbx_seq_one_letter_code
_entity_poly.pdbx_strand_id
1 'polypeptide(L)'
;MKRRPVCLVCLILMFCIWLMDLAGFARISGNPLPESVQLYIEKHPEAVICGEVQQYQATEYSLSAYLKHVCLIVGSEQIPIKNLRVFLKSNKEFPIGTTVKISGKLEEIPEPRNPGEFDSRQFYACQKIYYFMKNGVVLAWSSKYSRYGQFMQNLKSKIMQTLDIAAKEDAGIFEAMLLGEKDNLEDEVKIRYQMAGIIHILAISGLHISVLGIGFFDLLKRAGFGNVSAGMVVLSVLLQYGILTGESVSAMRAVGMFLLAVGARIAGRTYDLLTALAVSAVLLLLDAPANLYNSGFWLSFGAVAGLGVVAPVLAGCIRRENCLAVSVMKTLVSSIAVQMTTFPIMLRIYGEISLAGFFLNLLVLPTVSVVLVSGIAAVAVGMASVSAAVYVVLPGRVLLFLYEKLCELAAGIPFCTWIAGSPELWQCAGYYVLLFLGVEILGMSRGTVTWNGATGKRAGNHAFMQEEKNHGEGKGWLRKYQLLSGISGIMLILGLGILIYHPSGNLKITCLDIGQGDCISIQLPQGQNFLIDGGSSNKKNIARYQILPFLKNRGIGVIDAILISHTDNDHISGVLELFDYMRTHLTSVRVKNLILPEWTQPDDAYQQLVDKAQAAGVNVQKGRKGEQIALGKASLRFLSPDRGTAGTDANEDGMVVELTYGGFEGLFTGDIGTETEKKLLPELEDVDFLKVGHHGSRYSTCQEFLDVVRPELAVVSCSATNTYGHPSGETIERLEDSGAKIWYTMKEGAVTAETDGKGVWVDTFVHP
;
A
#
# COMPACT_ATOMS: atom_id res chain seq x y z
N MET A 1 -12.02 -30.62 -1.46
CA MET A 1 -11.67 -30.49 -0.04
C MET A 1 -11.79 -31.80 0.75
N LYS A 2 -12.81 -32.67 0.59
CA LYS A 2 -12.90 -33.98 1.32
C LYS A 2 -11.66 -34.89 1.23
N ARG A 3 -10.78 -34.71 0.25
CA ARG A 3 -9.51 -35.47 0.08
C ARG A 3 -8.26 -34.78 0.64
N ARG A 4 -8.41 -33.61 1.27
CA ARG A 4 -7.33 -32.80 1.84
C ARG A 4 -7.63 -32.43 3.30
N PRO A 5 -7.67 -33.41 4.21
CA PRO A 5 -8.07 -33.16 5.60
C PRO A 5 -7.15 -32.16 6.30
N VAL A 6 -5.85 -32.23 6.06
CA VAL A 6 -4.86 -31.30 6.65
C VAL A 6 -5.12 -29.86 6.17
N CYS A 7 -5.40 -29.66 4.88
CA CYS A 7 -5.74 -28.33 4.36
C CYS A 7 -7.00 -27.76 5.03
N LEU A 8 -8.04 -28.60 5.22
CA LEU A 8 -9.26 -28.19 5.91
C LEU A 8 -9.01 -27.80 7.37
N VAL A 9 -8.22 -28.59 8.10
CA VAL A 9 -7.85 -28.29 9.50
C VAL A 9 -7.08 -26.96 9.57
N CYS A 10 -6.14 -26.74 8.68
CA CYS A 10 -5.39 -25.47 8.62
C CYS A 10 -6.30 -24.27 8.35
N LEU A 11 -7.26 -24.39 7.43
CA LEU A 11 -8.23 -23.31 7.16
C LEU A 11 -9.13 -23.03 8.36
N ILE A 12 -9.55 -24.06 9.08
CA ILE A 12 -10.32 -23.91 10.32
C ILE A 12 -9.48 -23.18 11.39
N LEU A 13 -8.21 -23.56 11.56
CA LEU A 13 -7.31 -22.89 12.49
C LEU A 13 -7.10 -21.41 12.14
N MET A 14 -6.90 -21.07 10.86
CA MET A 14 -6.81 -19.70 10.42
C MET A 14 -8.09 -18.90 10.73
N PHE A 15 -9.25 -19.52 10.48
CA PHE A 15 -10.54 -18.91 10.79
C PHE A 15 -10.75 -18.72 12.30
N CYS A 16 -10.32 -19.69 13.13
CA CYS A 16 -10.36 -19.56 14.58
C CYS A 16 -9.45 -18.40 15.08
N ILE A 17 -8.24 -18.26 14.53
CA ILE A 17 -7.34 -17.15 14.86
C ILE A 17 -8.02 -15.80 14.54
N TRP A 18 -8.63 -15.68 13.37
CA TRP A 18 -9.36 -14.48 12.97
C TRP A 18 -10.57 -14.19 13.87
N LEU A 19 -11.35 -15.22 14.25
CA LEU A 19 -12.48 -15.07 15.17
C LEU A 19 -12.04 -14.65 16.58
N MET A 20 -10.90 -15.14 17.06
CA MET A 20 -10.37 -14.77 18.37
C MET A 20 -10.01 -13.29 18.41
N ASP A 21 -9.47 -12.75 17.34
CA ASP A 21 -9.18 -11.32 17.22
C ASP A 21 -10.46 -10.49 17.16
N LEU A 22 -11.40 -10.89 16.29
CA LEU A 22 -12.70 -10.21 16.15
C LEU A 22 -13.50 -10.19 17.45
N ALA A 23 -13.41 -11.27 18.23
CA ALA A 23 -14.09 -11.38 19.53
C ALA A 23 -13.32 -10.68 20.68
N GLY A 24 -12.18 -10.05 20.40
CA GLY A 24 -11.35 -9.35 21.39
C GLY A 24 -10.60 -10.26 22.37
N PHE A 25 -10.63 -11.60 22.15
CA PHE A 25 -9.89 -12.55 23.00
C PHE A 25 -8.35 -12.49 22.76
N ALA A 26 -7.94 -12.09 21.56
CA ALA A 26 -6.53 -11.87 21.22
C ALA A 26 -6.44 -10.57 20.43
N ARG A 27 -5.85 -9.54 21.02
CA ARG A 27 -5.58 -8.27 20.29
C ARG A 27 -4.40 -8.48 19.33
N ILE A 28 -4.66 -9.11 18.19
CA ILE A 28 -3.63 -9.49 17.20
C ILE A 28 -3.06 -8.24 16.52
N SER A 29 -3.91 -7.25 16.26
CA SER A 29 -3.54 -5.97 15.64
C SER A 29 -3.11 -4.92 16.66
N GLY A 30 -3.37 -5.13 17.95
CA GLY A 30 -3.07 -4.20 19.03
C GLY A 30 -1.69 -4.38 19.65
N ASN A 31 -1.31 -3.42 20.49
CA ASN A 31 -0.10 -3.49 21.30
C ASN A 31 -0.27 -4.58 22.39
N PRO A 32 0.57 -5.64 22.42
CA PRO A 32 0.44 -6.74 23.36
C PRO A 32 0.95 -6.41 24.77
N LEU A 33 1.51 -5.22 24.98
CA LEU A 33 2.01 -4.82 26.30
C LEU A 33 0.85 -4.56 27.26
N PRO A 34 1.03 -4.83 28.57
CA PRO A 34 0.06 -4.45 29.59
C PRO A 34 -0.23 -2.95 29.55
N GLU A 35 -1.48 -2.59 29.75
CA GLU A 35 -1.95 -1.19 29.69
C GLU A 35 -1.16 -0.29 30.67
N SER A 36 -0.79 -0.82 31.84
CA SER A 36 0.07 -0.13 32.81
C SER A 36 1.44 0.27 32.25
N VAL A 37 2.01 -0.57 31.38
CA VAL A 37 3.31 -0.30 30.75
C VAL A 37 3.14 0.72 29.61
N GLN A 38 2.06 0.62 28.85
CA GLN A 38 1.74 1.59 27.81
C GLN A 38 1.56 2.98 28.40
N LEU A 39 0.76 3.10 29.46
CA LEU A 39 0.53 4.34 30.18
C LEU A 39 1.82 4.89 30.85
N TYR A 40 2.70 4.00 31.31
CA TYR A 40 4.01 4.42 31.83
C TYR A 40 4.88 5.04 30.74
N ILE A 41 4.95 4.42 29.54
CA ILE A 41 5.73 4.93 28.40
C ILE A 41 5.16 6.29 27.94
N GLU A 42 3.85 6.42 27.87
CA GLU A 42 3.19 7.67 27.49
C GLU A 42 3.53 8.83 28.43
N LYS A 43 3.52 8.56 29.75
CA LYS A 43 3.87 9.58 30.76
C LYS A 43 5.38 9.87 30.86
N HIS A 44 6.22 8.91 30.49
CA HIS A 44 7.68 8.99 30.58
C HIS A 44 8.31 8.57 29.25
N PRO A 45 8.18 9.39 28.19
CA PRO A 45 8.66 9.03 26.85
C PRO A 45 10.19 8.93 26.79
N GLU A 46 10.93 9.69 27.61
CA GLU A 46 12.38 9.53 27.74
C GLU A 46 12.70 8.28 28.55
N ALA A 47 13.23 7.27 27.86
CA ALA A 47 13.40 5.95 28.42
C ALA A 47 14.79 5.38 28.13
N VAL A 48 15.21 4.45 29.00
CA VAL A 48 16.43 3.67 28.79
C VAL A 48 16.04 2.23 28.49
N ILE A 49 16.58 1.70 27.40
CA ILE A 49 16.35 0.32 26.95
C ILE A 49 17.66 -0.48 26.92
N CYS A 50 17.52 -1.80 26.97
CA CYS A 50 18.60 -2.73 26.71
C CYS A 50 18.12 -3.76 25.69
N GLY A 51 18.88 -3.98 24.61
CA GLY A 51 18.48 -4.90 23.54
C GLY A 51 19.67 -5.40 22.73
N GLU A 52 19.46 -6.45 21.95
CA GLU A 52 20.46 -7.07 21.08
C GLU A 52 20.32 -6.55 19.65
N VAL A 53 21.41 -6.07 19.05
CA VAL A 53 21.44 -5.57 17.68
C VAL A 53 21.21 -6.71 16.69
N GLN A 54 20.16 -6.58 15.87
CA GLN A 54 19.83 -7.55 14.83
C GLN A 54 20.33 -7.12 13.45
N GLN A 55 20.07 -5.88 13.08
CA GLN A 55 20.47 -5.30 11.79
C GLN A 55 20.46 -3.78 11.86
N TYR A 56 21.13 -3.15 10.88
CA TYR A 56 21.09 -1.74 10.64
C TYR A 56 20.40 -1.44 9.31
N GLN A 57 19.78 -0.28 9.25
CA GLN A 57 19.22 0.28 8.03
C GLN A 57 19.59 1.76 7.98
N ALA A 58 20.26 2.17 6.91
CA ALA A 58 20.50 3.59 6.65
C ALA A 58 19.17 4.25 6.24
N THR A 59 18.91 5.42 6.79
CA THR A 59 17.82 6.29 6.35
C THR A 59 18.42 7.58 5.81
N GLU A 60 17.65 8.37 5.10
CA GLU A 60 18.11 9.64 4.51
C GLU A 60 18.75 10.59 5.55
N TYR A 61 18.29 10.51 6.83
CA TYR A 61 18.69 11.44 7.88
C TYR A 61 19.47 10.81 9.04
N SER A 62 19.43 9.47 9.18
CA SER A 62 20.00 8.80 10.35
C SER A 62 20.24 7.31 10.10
N LEU A 63 21.09 6.70 10.95
CA LEU A 63 21.21 5.24 11.03
C LEU A 63 20.13 4.70 11.95
N SER A 64 19.31 3.76 11.49
CA SER A 64 18.38 3.03 12.34
C SER A 64 18.90 1.64 12.68
N ALA A 65 18.78 1.24 13.95
CA ALA A 65 19.10 -0.09 14.46
C ALA A 65 17.82 -0.84 14.80
N TYR A 66 17.71 -2.09 14.34
CA TYR A 66 16.67 -3.02 14.76
C TYR A 66 17.22 -3.85 15.91
N LEU A 67 16.51 -3.82 17.05
CA LEU A 67 16.90 -4.53 18.26
C LEU A 67 15.91 -5.66 18.55
N LYS A 68 16.43 -6.81 18.94
CA LYS A 68 15.68 -7.96 19.46
C LYS A 68 15.76 -8.06 20.97
N HIS A 69 14.79 -8.76 21.58
CA HIS A 69 14.76 -9.07 23.01
C HIS A 69 14.94 -7.81 23.87
N VAL A 70 14.21 -6.73 23.49
CA VAL A 70 14.37 -5.45 24.15
C VAL A 70 13.66 -5.43 25.49
N CYS A 71 14.35 -4.91 26.51
CA CYS A 71 13.80 -4.65 27.82
C CYS A 71 13.85 -3.14 28.11
N LEU A 72 12.75 -2.60 28.57
CA LEU A 72 12.64 -1.25 29.14
C LEU A 72 13.18 -1.29 30.56
N ILE A 73 14.06 -0.36 30.93
CA ILE A 73 14.66 -0.26 32.26
C ILE A 73 13.89 0.80 33.06
N VAL A 74 13.19 0.36 34.11
CA VAL A 74 12.43 1.23 35.02
C VAL A 74 13.01 1.05 36.42
N GLY A 75 13.88 1.95 36.83
CA GLY A 75 14.62 1.79 38.11
C GLY A 75 15.48 0.53 38.11
N SER A 76 15.14 -0.47 38.92
CA SER A 76 15.80 -1.79 39.00
C SER A 76 15.10 -2.88 38.18
N GLU A 77 13.90 -2.62 37.66
CA GLU A 77 13.12 -3.59 36.93
C GLU A 77 13.43 -3.56 35.43
N GLN A 78 13.33 -4.73 34.80
CA GLN A 78 13.48 -4.89 33.34
C GLN A 78 12.16 -5.45 32.77
N ILE A 79 11.46 -4.63 32.01
CA ILE A 79 10.18 -4.98 31.41
C ILE A 79 10.40 -5.34 29.94
N PRO A 80 10.09 -6.58 29.48
CA PRO A 80 10.28 -6.96 28.10
C PRO A 80 9.26 -6.29 27.18
N ILE A 81 9.74 -5.57 26.14
CA ILE A 81 8.92 -4.85 25.16
C ILE A 81 9.00 -5.41 23.74
N LYS A 82 9.45 -6.66 23.56
CA LYS A 82 9.65 -7.36 22.28
C LYS A 82 10.79 -6.78 21.46
N ASN A 83 10.54 -6.41 20.20
CA ASN A 83 11.51 -5.81 19.28
C ASN A 83 11.31 -4.30 19.22
N LEU A 84 12.37 -3.58 18.83
CA LEU A 84 12.33 -2.12 18.74
C LEU A 84 13.16 -1.63 17.54
N ARG A 85 12.68 -0.59 16.86
CA ARG A 85 13.47 0.16 15.90
C ARG A 85 13.93 1.47 16.54
N VAL A 86 15.25 1.70 16.54
CA VAL A 86 15.90 2.85 17.18
C VAL A 86 16.55 3.73 16.12
N PHE A 87 16.20 5.00 16.07
CA PHE A 87 16.86 6.01 15.24
C PHE A 87 18.01 6.62 16.04
N LEU A 88 19.24 6.31 15.65
CA LEU A 88 20.43 6.71 16.38
C LEU A 88 20.85 8.13 16.02
N LYS A 89 21.32 8.90 17.01
CA LYS A 89 21.95 10.21 16.77
C LYS A 89 23.36 10.09 16.16
N SER A 90 23.99 8.94 16.32
CA SER A 90 25.36 8.67 15.84
C SER A 90 25.33 7.58 14.79
N ASN A 91 26.10 7.73 13.73
CA ASN A 91 26.27 6.70 12.68
C ASN A 91 27.22 5.57 13.08
N LYS A 92 27.45 5.35 14.37
CA LYS A 92 28.31 4.29 14.87
C LYS A 92 27.57 2.96 14.86
N GLU A 93 28.07 2.00 14.10
CA GLU A 93 27.59 0.62 14.09
C GLU A 93 28.33 -0.22 15.14
N PHE A 94 27.59 -1.16 15.75
CA PHE A 94 28.13 -2.18 16.64
C PHE A 94 27.98 -3.56 15.99
N PRO A 95 28.82 -4.53 16.30
CA PRO A 95 28.69 -5.87 15.73
C PRO A 95 27.31 -6.49 16.00
N ILE A 96 26.81 -7.27 15.06
CA ILE A 96 25.52 -7.94 15.17
C ILE A 96 25.50 -8.91 16.36
N GLY A 97 24.44 -8.89 17.15
CA GLY A 97 24.32 -9.66 18.39
C GLY A 97 24.94 -8.99 19.61
N THR A 98 25.48 -7.75 19.46
CA THR A 98 25.93 -6.95 20.61
C THR A 98 24.73 -6.47 21.40
N THR A 99 24.74 -6.67 22.71
CA THR A 99 23.77 -6.06 23.61
C THR A 99 24.14 -4.60 23.84
N VAL A 100 23.22 -3.70 23.56
CA VAL A 100 23.40 -2.24 23.70
C VAL A 100 22.39 -1.67 24.69
N LYS A 101 22.85 -0.69 25.49
CA LYS A 101 21.99 0.12 26.36
C LYS A 101 21.85 1.50 25.72
N ILE A 102 20.62 1.89 25.43
CA ILE A 102 20.32 3.12 24.69
C ILE A 102 19.31 3.96 25.47
N SER A 103 19.53 5.27 25.49
CA SER A 103 18.57 6.26 25.98
C SER A 103 17.99 7.05 24.82
N GLY A 104 16.69 7.31 24.85
CA GLY A 104 16.02 8.10 23.82
C GLY A 104 14.51 8.18 24.08
N LYS A 105 13.81 8.86 23.19
CA LYS A 105 12.36 9.05 23.28
C LYS A 105 11.63 7.87 22.66
N LEU A 106 10.87 7.11 23.46
CA LEU A 106 9.95 6.07 23.00
C LEU A 106 8.66 6.72 22.51
N GLU A 107 8.25 6.35 21.31
CA GLU A 107 6.97 6.76 20.72
C GLU A 107 6.25 5.55 20.16
N GLU A 108 4.95 5.47 20.40
CA GLU A 108 4.11 4.44 19.77
C GLU A 108 4.07 4.66 18.25
N ILE A 109 4.02 3.56 17.49
CA ILE A 109 3.94 3.66 16.04
C ILE A 109 2.56 4.20 15.67
N PRO A 110 2.47 5.30 14.90
CA PRO A 110 1.20 5.93 14.60
C PRO A 110 0.32 5.02 13.72
N GLU A 111 -0.97 5.08 13.99
CA GLU A 111 -2.00 4.54 13.11
C GLU A 111 -2.17 5.43 11.87
N PRO A 112 -2.72 4.88 10.77
CA PRO A 112 -3.11 5.70 9.64
C PRO A 112 -4.20 6.69 10.07
N ARG A 113 -4.13 7.90 9.53
CA ARG A 113 -5.04 8.98 9.88
C ARG A 113 -5.97 9.38 8.75
N ASN A 114 -5.70 8.85 7.54
CA ASN A 114 -6.50 9.12 6.35
C ASN A 114 -6.87 7.80 5.64
N PRO A 115 -8.03 7.73 4.97
CA PRO A 115 -8.38 6.60 4.12
C PRO A 115 -7.30 6.34 3.06
N GLY A 116 -6.87 5.08 2.92
CA GLY A 116 -5.84 4.68 1.97
C GLY A 116 -4.39 4.92 2.42
N GLU A 117 -4.16 5.57 3.55
CA GLU A 117 -2.83 5.76 4.12
C GLU A 117 -2.21 4.42 4.54
N PHE A 118 -0.89 4.32 4.44
CA PHE A 118 -0.16 3.10 4.80
C PHE A 118 -0.20 2.86 6.31
N ASP A 119 -0.70 1.69 6.72
CA ASP A 119 -0.74 1.28 8.13
C ASP A 119 0.63 0.80 8.61
N SER A 120 1.41 1.75 9.14
CA SER A 120 2.73 1.49 9.73
C SER A 120 2.63 0.59 10.96
N ARG A 121 1.59 0.74 11.79
CA ARG A 121 1.39 -0.04 13.02
C ARG A 121 1.23 -1.53 12.70
N GLN A 122 0.34 -1.87 11.75
CA GLN A 122 0.16 -3.25 11.31
C GLN A 122 1.43 -3.82 10.65
N PHE A 123 2.10 -3.03 9.83
CA PHE A 123 3.34 -3.47 9.16
C PHE A 123 4.44 -3.85 10.15
N TYR A 124 4.67 -3.02 11.17
CA TYR A 124 5.70 -3.29 12.17
C TYR A 124 5.27 -4.31 13.22
N ALA A 125 3.96 -4.45 13.51
CA ALA A 125 3.43 -5.50 14.36
C ALA A 125 3.76 -6.91 13.84
N CYS A 126 3.80 -7.10 12.50
CA CYS A 126 4.26 -8.35 11.89
C CYS A 126 5.72 -8.68 12.22
N GLN A 127 6.53 -7.66 12.53
CA GLN A 127 7.94 -7.78 12.98
C GLN A 127 8.08 -7.76 14.51
N LYS A 128 6.94 -7.77 15.24
CA LYS A 128 6.87 -7.69 16.71
C LYS A 128 7.45 -6.37 17.24
N ILE A 129 7.36 -5.28 16.45
CA ILE A 129 7.78 -3.92 16.80
C ILE A 129 6.53 -3.07 17.01
N TYR A 130 6.37 -2.47 18.17
CA TYR A 130 5.22 -1.67 18.55
C TYR A 130 5.58 -0.22 18.90
N TYR A 131 6.86 0.05 19.11
CA TYR A 131 7.39 1.36 19.42
C TYR A 131 8.61 1.69 18.56
N PHE A 132 8.81 2.96 18.31
CA PHE A 132 10.06 3.52 17.82
C PHE A 132 10.79 4.24 18.94
N MET A 133 12.11 4.22 18.91
CA MET A 133 12.91 5.11 19.76
C MET A 133 13.56 6.16 18.88
N LYS A 134 13.21 7.42 19.10
CA LYS A 134 13.83 8.56 18.42
C LYS A 134 14.99 9.09 19.25
N ASN A 135 15.94 9.75 18.58
CA ASN A 135 17.10 10.38 19.21
C ASN A 135 17.95 9.44 20.09
N GLY A 136 18.08 8.17 19.68
CA GLY A 136 18.80 7.15 20.44
C GLY A 136 20.27 7.48 20.68
N VAL A 137 20.70 7.49 21.95
CA VAL A 137 22.09 7.68 22.36
C VAL A 137 22.57 6.39 23.05
N VAL A 138 23.62 5.79 22.52
CA VAL A 138 24.19 4.56 23.11
C VAL A 138 24.98 4.92 24.37
N LEU A 139 24.54 4.42 25.52
CA LEU A 139 25.16 4.63 26.82
C LEU A 139 26.25 3.60 27.12
N ALA A 140 26.01 2.35 26.76
CA ALA A 140 26.93 1.23 26.97
C ALA A 140 26.68 0.09 25.98
N TRP A 141 27.67 -0.75 25.78
CA TRP A 141 27.55 -1.94 24.94
C TRP A 141 28.39 -3.08 25.48
N SER A 142 27.98 -4.31 25.15
CA SER A 142 28.73 -5.53 25.48
C SER A 142 29.85 -5.78 24.49
N SER A 143 30.95 -6.35 24.92
CA SER A 143 32.01 -6.86 24.03
C SER A 143 31.64 -8.21 23.37
N LYS A 144 30.57 -8.87 23.86
CA LYS A 144 30.09 -10.12 23.28
C LYS A 144 29.18 -9.80 22.09
N TYR A 145 29.36 -10.54 21.00
CA TYR A 145 28.56 -10.42 19.78
C TYR A 145 28.39 -11.78 19.09
N SER A 146 27.45 -11.89 18.16
CA SER A 146 27.22 -13.10 17.37
C SER A 146 28.22 -13.19 16.22
N ARG A 147 29.23 -14.09 16.33
CA ARG A 147 30.18 -14.31 15.22
C ARG A 147 29.49 -14.73 13.93
N TYR A 148 28.47 -15.57 14.03
CA TYR A 148 27.66 -16.00 12.89
C TYR A 148 26.86 -14.84 12.30
N GLY A 149 26.14 -14.08 13.12
CA GLY A 149 25.37 -12.90 12.66
C GLY A 149 26.29 -11.89 11.99
N GLN A 150 27.46 -11.60 12.57
CA GLN A 150 28.43 -10.68 11.98
C GLN A 150 29.01 -11.21 10.65
N PHE A 151 29.25 -12.50 10.54
CA PHE A 151 29.67 -13.13 9.28
C PHE A 151 28.60 -12.94 8.19
N MET A 152 27.32 -13.17 8.51
CA MET A 152 26.22 -13.00 7.57
C MET A 152 26.06 -11.53 7.15
N GLN A 153 26.20 -10.59 8.08
CA GLN A 153 26.19 -9.15 7.77
C GLN A 153 27.36 -8.74 6.86
N ASN A 154 28.57 -9.22 7.17
CA ASN A 154 29.74 -8.95 6.32
C ASN A 154 29.59 -9.55 4.91
N LEU A 155 28.98 -10.74 4.82
CA LEU A 155 28.67 -11.37 3.53
C LEU A 155 27.66 -10.53 2.74
N LYS A 156 26.58 -10.07 3.40
CA LYS A 156 25.56 -9.20 2.81
C LYS A 156 26.18 -7.91 2.28
N SER A 157 26.98 -7.21 3.11
CA SER A 157 27.67 -5.98 2.73
C SER A 157 28.63 -6.19 1.53
N LYS A 158 29.34 -7.33 1.51
CA LYS A 158 30.22 -7.67 0.39
C LYS A 158 29.45 -7.93 -0.91
N ILE A 159 28.28 -8.58 -0.81
CA ILE A 159 27.40 -8.79 -1.97
C ILE A 159 26.90 -7.45 -2.51
N MET A 160 26.43 -6.54 -1.63
CA MET A 160 25.97 -5.20 -2.01
C MET A 160 27.09 -4.42 -2.72
N GLN A 161 28.28 -4.32 -2.12
CA GLN A 161 29.43 -3.66 -2.74
C GLN A 161 29.77 -4.24 -4.13
N THR A 162 29.65 -5.55 -4.29
CA THR A 162 29.88 -6.21 -5.58
C THR A 162 28.84 -5.79 -6.61
N LEU A 163 27.56 -5.71 -6.20
CA LEU A 163 26.46 -5.30 -7.07
C LEU A 163 26.55 -3.81 -7.43
N ASP A 164 26.91 -2.94 -6.48
CA ASP A 164 27.11 -1.51 -6.71
C ASP A 164 28.12 -1.26 -7.83
N ILE A 165 29.25 -1.96 -7.80
CA ILE A 165 30.29 -1.82 -8.82
C ILE A 165 29.89 -2.47 -10.15
N ALA A 166 29.26 -3.68 -10.08
CA ALA A 166 28.96 -4.45 -11.28
C ALA A 166 27.72 -3.95 -12.01
N ALA A 167 26.64 -3.63 -11.28
CA ALA A 167 25.37 -3.25 -11.84
C ALA A 167 25.13 -1.74 -11.92
N LYS A 168 25.92 -0.92 -11.20
CA LYS A 168 25.83 0.55 -11.20
C LYS A 168 24.41 1.05 -10.87
N GLU A 169 23.76 1.79 -11.80
CA GLU A 169 22.42 2.34 -11.65
C GLU A 169 21.36 1.27 -11.34
N ASP A 170 21.53 0.04 -11.84
CA ASP A 170 20.63 -1.07 -11.60
C ASP A 170 20.90 -1.78 -10.26
N ALA A 171 21.93 -1.41 -9.49
CA ALA A 171 22.35 -2.11 -8.27
C ALA A 171 21.20 -2.25 -7.26
N GLY A 172 20.47 -1.16 -6.99
CA GLY A 172 19.33 -1.18 -6.06
C GLY A 172 18.23 -2.16 -6.46
N ILE A 173 18.01 -2.38 -7.76
CA ILE A 173 17.04 -3.38 -8.24
C ILE A 173 17.56 -4.80 -7.95
N PHE A 174 18.84 -5.09 -8.23
CA PHE A 174 19.44 -6.39 -7.91
C PHE A 174 19.47 -6.64 -6.41
N GLU A 175 19.79 -5.65 -5.59
CA GLU A 175 19.78 -5.75 -4.12
C GLU A 175 18.37 -6.07 -3.58
N ALA A 176 17.35 -5.38 -4.10
CA ALA A 176 15.96 -5.66 -3.75
C ALA A 176 15.57 -7.10 -4.13
N MET A 177 15.96 -7.55 -5.33
CA MET A 177 15.63 -8.88 -5.83
C MET A 177 16.40 -9.99 -5.12
N LEU A 178 17.70 -9.80 -4.83
CA LEU A 178 18.58 -10.86 -4.30
C LEU A 178 18.65 -10.87 -2.77
N LEU A 179 18.62 -9.70 -2.14
CA LEU A 179 18.81 -9.55 -0.69
C LEU A 179 17.57 -9.04 0.04
N GLY A 180 16.56 -8.57 -0.68
CA GLY A 180 15.39 -7.92 -0.10
C GLY A 180 15.63 -6.49 0.37
N GLU A 181 16.82 -5.93 0.11
CA GLU A 181 17.18 -4.55 0.47
C GLU A 181 16.61 -3.56 -0.53
N LYS A 182 15.94 -2.54 -0.02
CA LYS A 182 15.24 -1.55 -0.85
C LYS A 182 15.73 -0.12 -0.60
N ASP A 183 16.76 0.04 0.23
CA ASP A 183 17.24 1.34 0.66
C ASP A 183 17.90 2.13 -0.48
N ASN A 184 18.63 1.42 -1.35
CA ASN A 184 19.29 1.98 -2.53
C ASN A 184 18.39 2.01 -3.78
N LEU A 185 17.12 1.60 -3.65
CA LEU A 185 16.18 1.59 -4.76
C LEU A 185 15.47 2.93 -4.85
N GLU A 186 15.62 3.62 -5.98
CA GLU A 186 14.95 4.89 -6.25
C GLU A 186 13.44 4.79 -6.12
N ASP A 187 12.84 5.77 -5.48
CA ASP A 187 11.39 5.80 -5.26
C ASP A 187 10.61 5.90 -6.56
N GLU A 188 11.13 6.60 -7.55
CA GLU A 188 10.53 6.67 -8.89
C GLU A 188 10.43 5.29 -9.54
N VAL A 189 11.47 4.47 -9.44
CA VAL A 189 11.47 3.08 -9.96
C VAL A 189 10.40 2.25 -9.26
N LYS A 190 10.26 2.38 -7.91
CA LYS A 190 9.21 1.68 -7.15
C LYS A 190 7.82 2.05 -7.65
N ILE A 191 7.55 3.36 -7.79
CA ILE A 191 6.23 3.86 -8.24
C ILE A 191 5.97 3.41 -9.68
N ARG A 192 6.94 3.54 -10.57
CA ARG A 192 6.82 3.14 -11.98
C ARG A 192 6.52 1.64 -12.12
N TYR A 193 7.22 0.78 -11.37
CA TYR A 193 6.98 -0.66 -11.37
C TYR A 193 5.63 -1.03 -10.73
N GLN A 194 5.17 -0.26 -9.74
CA GLN A 194 3.84 -0.43 -9.16
C GLN A 194 2.75 -0.11 -10.18
N MET A 195 2.82 1.04 -10.83
CA MET A 195 1.86 1.47 -11.86
C MET A 195 1.86 0.50 -13.06
N ALA A 196 3.02 -0.02 -13.43
CA ALA A 196 3.16 -1.03 -14.48
C ALA A 196 2.72 -2.45 -14.05
N GLY A 197 2.39 -2.68 -12.77
CA GLY A 197 1.94 -3.97 -12.23
C GLY A 197 3.04 -5.04 -12.13
N ILE A 198 4.30 -4.64 -12.12
CA ILE A 198 5.47 -5.54 -12.00
C ILE A 198 6.26 -5.38 -10.70
N ILE A 199 5.78 -4.58 -9.75
CA ILE A 199 6.45 -4.33 -8.46
C ILE A 199 6.81 -5.61 -7.69
N HIS A 200 6.09 -6.70 -7.94
CA HIS A 200 6.32 -7.99 -7.29
C HIS A 200 7.69 -8.62 -7.60
N ILE A 201 8.39 -8.18 -8.67
CA ILE A 201 9.76 -8.63 -8.97
C ILE A 201 10.79 -8.04 -8.00
N LEU A 202 10.51 -6.88 -7.40
CA LEU A 202 11.35 -6.24 -6.37
C LEU A 202 11.20 -6.90 -4.98
N ALA A 203 10.33 -7.88 -4.85
CA ALA A 203 10.17 -8.64 -3.62
C ALA A 203 10.72 -10.05 -3.82
N ILE A 204 11.36 -10.60 -2.79
CA ILE A 204 11.79 -12.00 -2.82
C ILE A 204 10.55 -12.88 -2.91
N SER A 205 10.39 -13.55 -4.02
CA SER A 205 9.21 -14.35 -4.35
C SER A 205 9.50 -15.85 -4.30
N GLY A 206 8.43 -16.65 -4.36
CA GLY A 206 8.55 -18.10 -4.51
C GLY A 206 9.33 -18.53 -5.76
N LEU A 207 9.36 -17.70 -6.81
CA LEU A 207 10.16 -17.94 -8.01
C LEU A 207 11.66 -17.88 -7.69
N HIS A 208 12.11 -16.87 -6.92
CA HIS A 208 13.51 -16.73 -6.47
C HIS A 208 13.97 -17.98 -5.72
N ILE A 209 13.19 -18.41 -4.73
CA ILE A 209 13.48 -19.62 -3.93
C ILE A 209 13.42 -20.88 -4.82
N SER A 210 12.53 -20.94 -5.80
CA SER A 210 12.44 -22.08 -6.71
C SER A 210 13.64 -22.16 -7.65
N VAL A 211 14.07 -21.03 -8.23
CA VAL A 211 15.25 -20.98 -9.11
C VAL A 211 16.50 -21.38 -8.34
N LEU A 212 16.72 -20.81 -7.14
CA LEU A 212 17.83 -21.17 -6.27
C LEU A 212 17.73 -22.63 -5.80
N GLY A 213 16.59 -23.03 -5.24
CA GLY A 213 16.41 -24.33 -4.60
C GLY A 213 16.41 -25.47 -5.60
N ILE A 214 15.60 -25.41 -6.67
CA ILE A 214 15.51 -26.48 -7.68
C ILE A 214 16.78 -26.49 -8.52
N GLY A 215 17.27 -25.32 -8.96
CA GLY A 215 18.48 -25.22 -9.75
C GLY A 215 19.69 -25.80 -9.02
N PHE A 216 19.85 -25.47 -7.73
CA PHE A 216 20.94 -26.01 -6.92
C PHE A 216 20.74 -27.50 -6.62
N PHE A 217 19.51 -27.96 -6.37
CA PHE A 217 19.19 -29.37 -6.21
C PHE A 217 19.57 -30.19 -7.46
N ASP A 218 19.20 -29.72 -8.63
CA ASP A 218 19.52 -30.39 -9.89
C ASP A 218 21.03 -30.40 -10.17
N LEU A 219 21.74 -29.33 -9.80
CA LEU A 219 23.21 -29.28 -9.87
C LEU A 219 23.85 -30.36 -8.99
N LEU A 220 23.42 -30.49 -7.73
CA LEU A 220 23.91 -31.51 -6.80
C LEU A 220 23.58 -32.93 -7.30
N LYS A 221 22.39 -33.11 -7.90
CA LYS A 221 22.00 -34.38 -8.52
C LYS A 221 22.92 -34.75 -9.69
N ARG A 222 23.28 -33.79 -10.54
CA ARG A 222 24.27 -33.99 -11.62
C ARG A 222 25.67 -34.28 -11.11
N ALA A 223 26.03 -33.74 -9.94
CA ALA A 223 27.28 -34.03 -9.24
C ALA A 223 27.28 -35.39 -8.50
N GLY A 224 26.19 -36.19 -8.60
CA GLY A 224 26.09 -37.55 -8.05
C GLY A 224 25.54 -37.65 -6.62
N PHE A 225 25.05 -36.57 -6.03
CA PHE A 225 24.44 -36.60 -4.69
C PHE A 225 23.11 -37.37 -4.71
N GLY A 226 22.82 -38.11 -3.62
CA GLY A 226 21.54 -38.76 -3.38
C GLY A 226 20.40 -37.73 -3.19
N ASN A 227 19.15 -38.18 -3.32
CA ASN A 227 18.00 -37.26 -3.16
C ASN A 227 17.94 -36.64 -1.75
N VAL A 228 18.24 -37.42 -0.72
CA VAL A 228 18.22 -36.98 0.69
C VAL A 228 19.35 -35.99 0.96
N SER A 229 20.59 -36.34 0.59
CA SER A 229 21.76 -35.49 0.82
C SER A 229 21.66 -34.18 0.03
N ALA A 230 21.28 -34.20 -1.25
CA ALA A 230 21.03 -33.01 -2.03
C ALA A 230 19.92 -32.15 -1.43
N GLY A 231 18.81 -32.76 -0.98
CA GLY A 231 17.71 -32.06 -0.33
C GLY A 231 18.12 -31.37 0.98
N MET A 232 18.91 -32.04 1.82
CA MET A 232 19.40 -31.46 3.09
C MET A 232 20.35 -30.27 2.86
N VAL A 233 21.28 -30.41 1.90
CA VAL A 233 22.21 -29.31 1.54
C VAL A 233 21.45 -28.09 1.03
N VAL A 234 20.52 -28.31 0.08
CA VAL A 234 19.71 -27.20 -0.47
C VAL A 234 18.85 -26.56 0.61
N LEU A 235 18.22 -27.33 1.49
CA LEU A 235 17.45 -26.81 2.60
C LEU A 235 18.29 -25.93 3.52
N SER A 236 19.50 -26.40 3.88
CA SER A 236 20.44 -25.62 4.69
C SER A 236 20.78 -24.27 4.02
N VAL A 237 21.08 -24.29 2.70
CA VAL A 237 21.38 -23.08 1.94
C VAL A 237 20.16 -22.14 1.88
N LEU A 238 18.95 -22.66 1.66
CA LEU A 238 17.75 -21.83 1.62
C LEU A 238 17.40 -21.23 2.99
N LEU A 239 17.62 -21.94 4.08
CA LEU A 239 17.47 -21.37 5.44
C LEU A 239 18.46 -20.23 5.68
N GLN A 240 19.75 -20.42 5.29
CA GLN A 240 20.76 -19.37 5.37
C GLN A 240 20.37 -18.16 4.49
N TYR A 241 19.84 -18.41 3.30
CA TYR A 241 19.34 -17.36 2.41
C TYR A 241 18.14 -16.63 3.02
N GLY A 242 17.21 -17.33 3.66
CA GLY A 242 16.10 -16.71 4.39
C GLY A 242 16.57 -15.75 5.48
N ILE A 243 17.58 -16.13 6.25
CA ILE A 243 18.22 -15.27 7.27
C ILE A 243 18.90 -14.06 6.61
N LEU A 244 19.65 -14.27 5.53
CA LEU A 244 20.35 -13.20 4.79
C LEU A 244 19.38 -12.13 4.26
N THR A 245 18.17 -12.54 3.88
CA THR A 245 17.15 -11.70 3.26
C THR A 245 16.15 -11.10 4.26
N GLY A 246 16.42 -11.20 5.57
CA GLY A 246 15.60 -10.57 6.62
C GLY A 246 14.26 -11.25 6.89
N GLU A 247 14.14 -12.56 6.62
CA GLU A 247 12.98 -13.41 7.00
C GLU A 247 11.63 -12.89 6.47
N SER A 248 11.58 -12.33 5.25
CA SER A 248 10.33 -11.84 4.69
C SER A 248 9.25 -12.94 4.58
N VAL A 249 7.98 -12.59 4.80
CA VAL A 249 6.83 -13.53 4.77
C VAL A 249 6.79 -14.39 3.50
N SER A 250 7.05 -13.77 2.35
CA SER A 250 7.08 -14.47 1.05
C SER A 250 8.24 -15.45 0.93
N ALA A 251 9.43 -15.10 1.43
CA ALA A 251 10.60 -15.97 1.45
C ALA A 251 10.37 -17.16 2.40
N MET A 252 9.91 -16.89 3.63
CA MET A 252 9.66 -17.93 4.64
C MET A 252 8.56 -18.90 4.21
N ARG A 253 7.48 -18.42 3.56
CA ARG A 253 6.50 -19.29 2.94
C ARG A 253 7.13 -20.22 1.88
N ALA A 254 7.94 -19.67 0.99
CA ALA A 254 8.55 -20.45 -0.09
C ALA A 254 9.56 -21.47 0.44
N VAL A 255 10.36 -21.13 1.46
CA VAL A 255 11.24 -22.05 2.17
C VAL A 255 10.43 -23.16 2.85
N GLY A 256 9.36 -22.83 3.56
CA GLY A 256 8.46 -23.80 4.21
C GLY A 256 7.84 -24.77 3.21
N MET A 257 7.34 -24.26 2.08
CA MET A 257 6.79 -25.10 1.00
C MET A 257 7.86 -26.00 0.36
N PHE A 258 9.08 -25.50 0.19
CA PHE A 258 10.20 -26.28 -0.31
C PHE A 258 10.60 -27.39 0.68
N LEU A 259 10.66 -27.09 1.98
CA LEU A 259 10.87 -28.08 3.04
C LEU A 259 9.84 -29.20 2.97
N LEU A 260 8.55 -28.86 2.82
CA LEU A 260 7.48 -29.84 2.70
C LEU A 260 7.60 -30.67 1.41
N ALA A 261 8.07 -30.07 0.31
CA ALA A 261 8.29 -30.78 -0.96
C ALA A 261 9.44 -31.80 -0.85
N VAL A 262 10.55 -31.40 -0.23
CA VAL A 262 11.70 -32.29 0.03
C VAL A 262 11.31 -33.38 1.01
N GLY A 263 10.62 -33.03 2.12
CA GLY A 263 10.12 -33.98 3.10
C GLY A 263 9.18 -35.04 2.48
N ALA A 264 8.26 -34.61 1.61
CA ALA A 264 7.38 -35.53 0.89
C ALA A 264 8.18 -36.50 -0.02
N ARG A 265 9.22 -36.01 -0.72
CA ARG A 265 10.11 -36.86 -1.54
C ARG A 265 10.86 -37.88 -0.68
N ILE A 266 11.40 -37.47 0.47
CA ILE A 266 12.13 -38.35 1.40
C ILE A 266 11.17 -39.42 1.96
N ALA A 267 9.96 -39.01 2.33
CA ALA A 267 8.93 -39.92 2.87
C ALA A 267 8.23 -40.78 1.82
N GLY A 268 8.60 -40.68 0.53
CA GLY A 268 7.93 -41.40 -0.56
C GLY A 268 6.48 -41.01 -0.76
N ARG A 269 6.09 -39.80 -0.35
CA ARG A 269 4.73 -39.26 -0.45
C ARG A 269 4.59 -38.28 -1.61
N THR A 270 3.36 -38.15 -2.13
CA THR A 270 3.07 -37.12 -3.15
C THR A 270 2.96 -35.75 -2.50
N TYR A 271 3.65 -34.77 -3.10
CA TYR A 271 3.53 -33.36 -2.70
C TYR A 271 2.20 -32.79 -3.18
N ASP A 272 1.42 -32.18 -2.28
CA ASP A 272 0.20 -31.44 -2.60
C ASP A 272 0.38 -29.95 -2.30
N LEU A 273 0.35 -29.14 -3.37
CA LEU A 273 0.61 -27.69 -3.32
C LEU A 273 -0.28 -26.96 -2.34
N LEU A 274 -1.61 -27.23 -2.33
CA LEU A 274 -2.55 -26.51 -1.48
C LEU A 274 -2.43 -26.90 -0.01
N THR A 275 -2.11 -28.17 0.27
CA THR A 275 -1.84 -28.61 1.65
C THR A 275 -0.55 -27.98 2.16
N ALA A 276 0.51 -27.92 1.35
CA ALA A 276 1.76 -27.30 1.73
C ALA A 276 1.59 -25.78 1.95
N LEU A 277 0.77 -25.12 1.11
CA LEU A 277 0.41 -23.72 1.28
C LEU A 277 -0.31 -23.47 2.61
N ALA A 278 -1.34 -24.27 2.92
CA ALA A 278 -2.13 -24.12 4.13
C ALA A 278 -1.30 -24.38 5.41
N VAL A 279 -0.42 -25.39 5.41
CA VAL A 279 0.50 -25.65 6.52
C VAL A 279 1.47 -24.48 6.71
N SER A 280 2.05 -23.96 5.62
CA SER A 280 2.96 -22.80 5.68
C SER A 280 2.24 -21.55 6.22
N ALA A 281 0.96 -21.35 5.87
CA ALA A 281 0.17 -20.24 6.39
C ALA A 281 0.00 -20.34 7.91
N VAL A 282 -0.40 -21.52 8.41
CA VAL A 282 -0.58 -21.72 9.86
C VAL A 282 0.74 -21.52 10.61
N LEU A 283 1.85 -22.03 10.11
CA LEU A 283 3.15 -21.84 10.75
C LEU A 283 3.54 -20.37 10.87
N LEU A 284 3.31 -19.57 9.80
CA LEU A 284 3.59 -18.14 9.81
C LEU A 284 2.65 -17.36 10.75
N LEU A 285 1.38 -17.77 10.85
CA LEU A 285 0.42 -17.15 11.75
C LEU A 285 0.67 -17.52 13.22
N LEU A 286 1.19 -18.71 13.49
CA LEU A 286 1.57 -19.10 14.85
C LEU A 286 2.82 -18.32 15.34
N ASP A 287 3.75 -17.99 14.43
CA ASP A 287 4.90 -17.15 14.78
C ASP A 287 4.52 -15.69 14.99
N ALA A 288 3.78 -15.13 14.05
CA ALA A 288 3.30 -13.75 14.12
C ALA A 288 1.85 -13.66 13.62
N PRO A 289 0.84 -13.73 14.53
CA PRO A 289 -0.58 -13.65 14.16
C PRO A 289 -0.94 -12.38 13.37
N ALA A 290 -0.22 -11.26 13.60
CA ALA A 290 -0.38 -10.02 12.86
C ALA A 290 -0.20 -10.16 11.34
N ASN A 291 0.47 -11.24 10.86
CA ASN A 291 0.54 -11.57 9.44
C ASN A 291 -0.84 -11.75 8.78
N LEU A 292 -1.89 -12.00 9.55
CA LEU A 292 -3.28 -12.04 9.05
C LEU A 292 -3.69 -10.72 8.39
N TYR A 293 -3.13 -9.60 8.84
CA TYR A 293 -3.38 -8.26 8.30
C TYR A 293 -2.30 -7.78 7.31
N ASN A 294 -1.27 -8.61 7.06
CA ASN A 294 -0.18 -8.27 6.16
C ASN A 294 -0.60 -8.44 4.69
N SER A 295 -0.52 -7.36 3.91
CA SER A 295 -0.82 -7.37 2.48
C SER A 295 0.06 -8.35 1.69
N GLY A 296 1.35 -8.43 2.03
CA GLY A 296 2.30 -9.37 1.41
C GLY A 296 1.94 -10.83 1.68
N PHE A 297 1.36 -11.14 2.85
CA PHE A 297 0.82 -12.47 3.15
C PHE A 297 -0.30 -12.80 2.16
N TRP A 298 -1.35 -12.00 2.09
CA TRP A 298 -2.50 -12.26 1.23
C TRP A 298 -2.17 -12.30 -0.27
N LEU A 299 -1.33 -11.37 -0.76
CA LEU A 299 -0.88 -11.37 -2.17
C LEU A 299 -0.10 -12.64 -2.50
N SER A 300 0.81 -13.05 -1.60
CA SER A 300 1.66 -14.21 -1.82
C SER A 300 0.88 -15.53 -1.78
N PHE A 301 -0.03 -15.68 -0.80
CA PHE A 301 -0.87 -16.86 -0.67
C PHE A 301 -1.97 -16.91 -1.73
N GLY A 302 -2.58 -15.76 -2.06
CA GLY A 302 -3.55 -15.62 -3.14
C GLY A 302 -3.00 -16.01 -4.49
N ALA A 303 -1.76 -15.60 -4.81
CA ALA A 303 -1.11 -15.98 -6.06
C ALA A 303 -0.94 -17.51 -6.21
N VAL A 304 -0.47 -18.19 -5.14
CA VAL A 304 -0.31 -19.65 -5.17
C VAL A 304 -1.67 -20.37 -5.19
N ALA A 305 -2.67 -19.83 -4.49
CA ALA A 305 -4.04 -20.35 -4.56
C ALA A 305 -4.59 -20.24 -5.99
N GLY A 306 -4.36 -19.14 -6.68
CA GLY A 306 -4.71 -18.96 -8.10
C GLY A 306 -4.08 -20.02 -9.01
N LEU A 307 -2.79 -20.27 -8.81
CA LEU A 307 -2.08 -21.32 -9.55
C LEU A 307 -2.57 -22.73 -9.21
N GLY A 308 -3.00 -22.97 -7.98
CA GLY A 308 -3.44 -24.29 -7.52
C GLY A 308 -4.91 -24.62 -7.78
N VAL A 309 -5.78 -23.60 -7.87
CA VAL A 309 -7.24 -23.78 -7.99
C VAL A 309 -7.74 -23.30 -9.34
N VAL A 310 -7.43 -22.07 -9.74
CA VAL A 310 -8.02 -21.42 -10.92
C VAL A 310 -7.28 -21.83 -12.19
N ALA A 311 -5.95 -21.77 -12.20
CA ALA A 311 -5.14 -22.03 -13.38
C ALA A 311 -5.36 -23.44 -14.00
N PRO A 312 -5.50 -24.54 -13.23
CA PRO A 312 -5.75 -25.87 -13.83
C PRO A 312 -7.08 -25.93 -14.59
N VAL A 313 -8.12 -25.26 -14.07
CA VAL A 313 -9.44 -25.23 -14.70
C VAL A 313 -9.42 -24.42 -15.98
N LEU A 314 -8.79 -23.25 -15.97
CA LEU A 314 -8.63 -22.41 -17.14
C LEU A 314 -7.71 -23.05 -18.19
N ALA A 315 -6.60 -23.66 -17.79
CA ALA A 315 -5.68 -24.36 -18.69
C ALA A 315 -6.33 -25.56 -19.40
N GLY A 316 -7.29 -26.22 -18.75
CA GLY A 316 -8.12 -27.25 -19.37
C GLY A 316 -8.96 -26.76 -20.56
N CYS A 317 -9.07 -25.42 -20.76
CA CYS A 317 -9.72 -24.82 -21.93
C CYS A 317 -8.87 -24.92 -23.22
N ILE A 318 -7.56 -25.13 -23.08
CA ILE A 318 -6.62 -25.17 -24.22
C ILE A 318 -6.58 -26.59 -24.77
N ARG A 319 -7.18 -26.80 -25.97
CA ARG A 319 -7.37 -28.12 -26.56
C ARG A 319 -6.19 -28.64 -27.42
N ARG A 320 -5.18 -27.82 -27.69
CA ARG A 320 -4.04 -28.21 -28.56
C ARG A 320 -2.84 -28.65 -27.73
N GLU A 321 -2.20 -29.73 -28.13
CA GLU A 321 -0.94 -30.21 -27.55
C GLU A 321 0.24 -29.83 -28.47
N ASN A 322 1.37 -29.47 -27.84
CA ASN A 322 2.71 -29.34 -28.45
C ASN A 322 2.94 -28.24 -29.53
N CYS A 323 2.49 -27.01 -29.31
CA CYS A 323 2.95 -25.85 -30.04
C CYS A 323 3.49 -24.77 -29.10
N LEU A 324 4.48 -23.98 -29.54
CA LEU A 324 4.99 -22.82 -28.79
C LEU A 324 3.84 -21.89 -28.34
N ALA A 325 2.85 -21.70 -29.23
CA ALA A 325 1.64 -20.93 -28.91
C ALA A 325 0.85 -21.49 -27.73
N VAL A 326 0.84 -22.80 -27.51
CA VAL A 326 0.17 -23.44 -26.37
C VAL A 326 0.93 -23.18 -25.07
N SER A 327 2.26 -23.17 -25.10
CA SER A 327 3.09 -22.83 -23.95
C SER A 327 2.86 -21.37 -23.53
N VAL A 328 2.87 -20.46 -24.48
CA VAL A 328 2.55 -19.04 -24.24
C VAL A 328 1.13 -18.89 -23.67
N MET A 329 0.14 -19.59 -24.25
CA MET A 329 -1.24 -19.55 -23.79
C MET A 329 -1.39 -20.08 -22.35
N LYS A 330 -0.68 -21.15 -21.98
CA LYS A 330 -0.67 -21.67 -20.59
C LYS A 330 -0.05 -20.68 -19.62
N THR A 331 1.00 -19.99 -20.02
CA THR A 331 1.61 -18.91 -19.20
C THR A 331 0.64 -17.75 -19.00
N LEU A 332 -0.03 -17.30 -20.06
CA LEU A 332 -1.08 -16.28 -20.00
C LEU A 332 -2.20 -16.68 -19.03
N VAL A 333 -2.72 -17.89 -19.18
CA VAL A 333 -3.78 -18.42 -18.31
C VAL A 333 -3.35 -18.49 -16.86
N SER A 334 -2.11 -18.86 -16.58
CA SER A 334 -1.56 -18.86 -15.24
C SER A 334 -1.46 -17.44 -14.67
N SER A 335 -1.01 -16.47 -15.45
CA SER A 335 -0.97 -15.05 -15.08
C SER A 335 -2.37 -14.52 -14.80
N ILE A 336 -3.34 -14.80 -15.66
CA ILE A 336 -4.75 -14.40 -15.44
C ILE A 336 -5.29 -15.03 -14.15
N ALA A 337 -5.04 -16.30 -13.89
CA ALA A 337 -5.51 -16.98 -12.70
C ALA A 337 -4.94 -16.37 -11.41
N VAL A 338 -3.66 -16.00 -11.42
CA VAL A 338 -3.03 -15.28 -10.30
C VAL A 338 -3.68 -13.92 -10.12
N GLN A 339 -3.86 -13.16 -11.19
CA GLN A 339 -4.47 -11.85 -11.11
C GLN A 339 -5.93 -11.92 -10.62
N MET A 340 -6.73 -12.86 -11.11
CA MET A 340 -8.11 -13.05 -10.63
C MET A 340 -8.18 -13.29 -9.12
N THR A 341 -7.25 -14.03 -8.54
CA THR A 341 -7.22 -14.29 -7.10
C THR A 341 -6.60 -13.18 -6.27
N THR A 342 -5.72 -12.37 -6.84
CA THR A 342 -5.07 -11.25 -6.13
C THR A 342 -5.78 -9.91 -6.36
N PHE A 343 -6.70 -9.83 -7.32
CA PHE A 343 -7.37 -8.61 -7.74
C PHE A 343 -8.08 -7.83 -6.59
N PRO A 344 -8.95 -8.47 -5.74
CA PRO A 344 -9.57 -7.75 -4.65
C PRO A 344 -8.56 -7.23 -3.63
N ILE A 345 -7.48 -8.00 -3.40
CA ILE A 345 -6.42 -7.64 -2.47
C ILE A 345 -5.66 -6.42 -2.99
N MET A 346 -5.31 -6.42 -4.29
CA MET A 346 -4.63 -5.30 -4.94
C MET A 346 -5.46 -4.02 -4.89
N LEU A 347 -6.77 -4.12 -5.19
CA LEU A 347 -7.67 -2.97 -5.10
C LEU A 347 -7.76 -2.43 -3.68
N ARG A 348 -7.88 -3.31 -2.69
CA ARG A 348 -7.99 -2.88 -1.29
C ARG A 348 -6.73 -2.18 -0.78
N ILE A 349 -5.54 -2.56 -1.29
CA ILE A 349 -4.26 -2.00 -0.86
C ILE A 349 -3.91 -0.73 -1.63
N TYR A 350 -4.07 -0.76 -2.95
CA TYR A 350 -3.57 0.31 -3.82
C TYR A 350 -4.68 1.19 -4.42
N GLY A 351 -5.95 0.77 -4.35
CA GLY A 351 -7.08 1.46 -4.99
C GLY A 351 -7.00 1.53 -6.53
N GLU A 352 -5.96 0.94 -7.11
CA GLU A 352 -5.66 1.00 -8.54
C GLU A 352 -5.21 -0.35 -9.11
N ILE A 353 -5.37 -0.53 -10.42
CA ILE A 353 -4.98 -1.72 -11.15
C ILE A 353 -4.23 -1.33 -12.41
N SER A 354 -3.11 -1.99 -12.64
CA SER A 354 -2.39 -1.90 -13.90
C SER A 354 -2.98 -2.85 -14.95
N LEU A 355 -3.59 -2.30 -15.98
CA LEU A 355 -4.00 -3.08 -17.15
C LEU A 355 -2.78 -3.45 -18.01
N ALA A 356 -1.76 -2.61 -18.05
CA ALA A 356 -0.48 -2.90 -18.70
C ALA A 356 0.20 -4.13 -18.09
N GLY A 357 0.04 -4.35 -16.79
CA GLY A 357 0.64 -5.48 -16.08
C GLY A 357 0.24 -6.85 -16.63
N PHE A 358 -0.93 -7.00 -17.25
CA PHE A 358 -1.31 -8.25 -17.94
C PHE A 358 -0.34 -8.60 -19.07
N PHE A 359 0.04 -7.60 -19.85
CA PHE A 359 0.92 -7.78 -21.00
C PHE A 359 2.39 -7.80 -20.60
N LEU A 360 2.80 -6.91 -19.69
CA LEU A 360 4.17 -6.84 -19.21
C LEU A 360 4.60 -8.12 -18.50
N ASN A 361 3.72 -8.73 -17.71
CA ASN A 361 4.01 -9.97 -17.01
C ASN A 361 4.22 -11.17 -17.97
N LEU A 362 3.71 -11.10 -19.18
CA LEU A 362 3.99 -12.13 -20.19
C LEU A 362 5.48 -12.15 -20.59
N LEU A 363 6.12 -11.00 -20.62
CA LEU A 363 7.55 -10.85 -20.90
C LEU A 363 8.37 -11.00 -19.61
N VAL A 364 7.97 -10.32 -18.54
CA VAL A 364 8.73 -10.21 -17.30
C VAL A 364 8.85 -11.55 -16.59
N LEU A 365 7.75 -12.31 -16.41
CA LEU A 365 7.78 -13.57 -15.67
C LEU A 365 8.74 -14.63 -16.23
N PRO A 366 8.83 -14.89 -17.56
CA PRO A 366 9.81 -15.84 -18.06
C PRO A 366 11.24 -15.31 -18.03
N THR A 367 11.44 -14.00 -18.19
CA THR A 367 12.78 -13.41 -18.34
C THR A 367 13.41 -12.99 -17.01
N VAL A 368 12.62 -12.77 -15.96
CA VAL A 368 13.13 -12.40 -14.62
C VAL A 368 14.08 -13.46 -14.04
N SER A 369 13.91 -14.73 -14.42
CA SER A 369 14.85 -15.80 -14.04
C SER A 369 16.27 -15.56 -14.59
N VAL A 370 16.40 -14.93 -15.78
CA VAL A 370 17.70 -14.57 -16.35
C VAL A 370 18.33 -13.43 -15.56
N VAL A 371 17.53 -12.43 -15.16
CA VAL A 371 17.98 -11.33 -14.30
C VAL A 371 18.54 -11.90 -12.99
N LEU A 372 17.78 -12.79 -12.33
CA LEU A 372 18.20 -13.45 -11.09
C LEU A 372 19.49 -14.24 -11.24
N VAL A 373 19.56 -15.11 -12.26
CA VAL A 373 20.74 -15.97 -12.48
C VAL A 373 21.96 -15.13 -12.81
N SER A 374 21.82 -14.07 -13.61
CA SER A 374 22.93 -13.16 -13.95
C SER A 374 23.43 -12.42 -12.70
N GLY A 375 22.53 -11.95 -11.82
CA GLY A 375 22.88 -11.32 -10.55
C GLY A 375 23.61 -12.27 -9.60
N ILE A 376 23.10 -13.49 -9.40
CA ILE A 376 23.72 -14.51 -8.56
C ILE A 376 25.09 -14.90 -9.11
N ALA A 377 25.20 -15.09 -10.43
CA ALA A 377 26.47 -15.43 -11.08
C ALA A 377 27.48 -14.26 -10.97
N ALA A 378 27.01 -13.01 -11.12
CA ALA A 378 27.85 -11.84 -10.93
C ALA A 378 28.39 -11.72 -9.52
N VAL A 379 27.56 -11.99 -8.49
CA VAL A 379 28.01 -12.06 -7.09
C VAL A 379 29.06 -13.17 -6.92
N ALA A 380 28.80 -14.37 -7.42
CA ALA A 380 29.74 -15.50 -7.28
C ALA A 380 31.09 -15.22 -7.96
N VAL A 381 31.08 -14.68 -9.17
CA VAL A 381 32.31 -14.29 -9.90
C VAL A 381 32.98 -13.08 -9.26
N GLY A 382 32.18 -12.10 -8.76
CA GLY A 382 32.67 -10.90 -8.11
C GLY A 382 33.41 -11.15 -6.79
N MET A 383 33.13 -12.28 -6.10
CA MET A 383 33.92 -12.72 -4.95
C MET A 383 35.39 -12.99 -5.31
N ALA A 384 35.68 -13.35 -6.57
CA ALA A 384 37.02 -13.57 -7.09
C ALA A 384 37.53 -12.36 -7.91
N SER A 385 36.67 -11.77 -8.75
CA SER A 385 37.00 -10.65 -9.62
C SER A 385 35.81 -9.77 -9.91
N VAL A 386 35.76 -8.60 -9.31
CA VAL A 386 34.67 -7.62 -9.50
C VAL A 386 34.63 -7.13 -10.97
N SER A 387 35.76 -6.98 -11.63
CA SER A 387 35.84 -6.59 -13.03
C SER A 387 35.16 -7.61 -13.97
N ALA A 388 35.26 -8.90 -13.67
CA ALA A 388 34.57 -9.95 -14.43
C ALA A 388 33.05 -9.95 -14.15
N ALA A 389 32.64 -9.60 -12.93
CA ALA A 389 31.21 -9.52 -12.56
C ALA A 389 30.45 -8.52 -13.42
N VAL A 390 31.08 -7.42 -13.86
CA VAL A 390 30.47 -6.40 -14.73
C VAL A 390 29.97 -7.02 -16.05
N TYR A 391 30.69 -7.97 -16.61
CA TYR A 391 30.29 -8.65 -17.85
C TYR A 391 29.22 -9.72 -17.60
N VAL A 392 29.28 -10.39 -16.45
CA VAL A 392 28.34 -11.46 -16.10
C VAL A 392 26.94 -10.90 -15.79
N VAL A 393 26.84 -9.70 -15.24
CA VAL A 393 25.55 -9.06 -14.89
C VAL A 393 24.86 -8.45 -16.12
N LEU A 394 25.58 -8.22 -17.24
CA LEU A 394 25.05 -7.55 -18.44
C LEU A 394 23.71 -8.08 -18.97
N PRO A 395 23.46 -9.40 -19.09
CA PRO A 395 22.18 -9.90 -19.55
C PRO A 395 21.00 -9.44 -18.67
N GLY A 396 21.21 -9.40 -17.35
CA GLY A 396 20.21 -8.90 -16.41
C GLY A 396 19.98 -7.40 -16.56
N ARG A 397 21.03 -6.60 -16.69
CA ARG A 397 20.94 -5.15 -16.89
C ARG A 397 20.20 -4.78 -18.18
N VAL A 398 20.48 -5.48 -19.26
CA VAL A 398 19.76 -5.28 -20.54
C VAL A 398 18.27 -5.55 -20.39
N LEU A 399 17.88 -6.60 -19.64
CA LEU A 399 16.47 -6.89 -19.38
C LEU A 399 15.83 -5.85 -18.44
N LEU A 400 16.54 -5.39 -17.42
CA LEU A 400 16.04 -4.33 -16.52
C LEU A 400 15.82 -3.02 -17.30
N PHE A 401 16.76 -2.62 -18.13
CA PHE A 401 16.59 -1.49 -19.03
C PHE A 401 15.36 -1.64 -19.95
N LEU A 402 15.15 -2.84 -20.50
CA LEU A 402 13.96 -3.11 -21.31
C LEU A 402 12.67 -3.00 -20.47
N TYR A 403 12.65 -3.52 -19.23
CA TYR A 403 11.50 -3.39 -18.33
C TYR A 403 11.21 -1.93 -18.04
N GLU A 404 12.23 -1.12 -17.74
CA GLU A 404 12.07 0.29 -17.44
C GLU A 404 11.47 1.04 -18.64
N LYS A 405 12.00 0.82 -19.84
CA LYS A 405 11.46 1.45 -21.06
C LYS A 405 10.02 1.02 -21.37
N LEU A 406 9.67 -0.24 -21.11
CA LEU A 406 8.30 -0.71 -21.25
C LEU A 406 7.36 -0.11 -20.20
N CYS A 407 7.83 0.10 -18.97
CA CYS A 407 7.07 0.79 -17.92
C CYS A 407 6.84 2.26 -18.27
N GLU A 408 7.87 2.96 -18.78
CA GLU A 408 7.74 4.35 -19.26
C GLU A 408 6.70 4.45 -20.38
N LEU A 409 6.78 3.56 -21.36
CA LEU A 409 5.79 3.51 -22.44
C LEU A 409 4.37 3.24 -21.92
N ALA A 410 4.23 2.30 -20.99
CA ALA A 410 2.93 1.99 -20.38
C ALA A 410 2.37 3.17 -19.58
N ALA A 411 3.20 3.90 -18.85
CA ALA A 411 2.79 5.08 -18.08
C ALA A 411 2.28 6.21 -18.99
N GLY A 412 2.81 6.34 -20.21
CA GLY A 412 2.34 7.32 -21.19
C GLY A 412 1.04 6.95 -21.90
N ILE A 413 0.55 5.70 -21.79
CA ILE A 413 -0.68 5.27 -22.46
C ILE A 413 -1.90 5.57 -21.55
N PRO A 414 -2.88 6.32 -22.02
CA PRO A 414 -4.12 6.56 -21.28
C PRO A 414 -4.79 5.23 -20.89
N PHE A 415 -5.35 5.16 -19.69
CA PHE A 415 -6.08 4.00 -19.15
C PHE A 415 -5.22 2.75 -18.88
N CYS A 416 -3.89 2.80 -19.03
CA CYS A 416 -3.03 1.66 -18.63
C CYS A 416 -3.09 1.35 -17.13
N THR A 417 -3.39 2.34 -16.31
CA THR A 417 -3.69 2.17 -14.88
C THR A 417 -5.08 2.71 -14.61
N TRP A 418 -5.92 1.89 -13.98
CA TRP A 418 -7.28 2.24 -13.64
C TRP A 418 -7.43 2.39 -12.12
N ILE A 419 -7.85 3.58 -11.68
CA ILE A 419 -8.18 3.87 -10.29
C ILE A 419 -9.64 3.47 -10.09
N ALA A 420 -9.86 2.39 -9.36
CA ALA A 420 -11.19 1.80 -9.16
C ALA A 420 -11.71 1.96 -7.72
N GLY A 421 -10.88 2.52 -6.83
CA GLY A 421 -11.21 2.62 -5.41
C GLY A 421 -10.92 1.35 -4.61
N SER A 422 -10.99 1.48 -3.29
CA SER A 422 -10.78 0.37 -2.37
C SER A 422 -12.11 -0.31 -2.03
N PRO A 423 -12.31 -1.60 -2.38
CA PRO A 423 -13.55 -2.31 -2.07
C PRO A 423 -13.67 -2.62 -0.58
N GLU A 424 -14.91 -2.64 -0.09
CA GLU A 424 -15.23 -3.10 1.25
C GLU A 424 -15.04 -4.62 1.40
N LEU A 425 -14.87 -5.10 2.63
CA LEU A 425 -14.64 -6.53 2.90
C LEU A 425 -15.76 -7.43 2.37
N TRP A 426 -17.03 -7.00 2.44
CA TRP A 426 -18.16 -7.76 1.92
C TRP A 426 -18.14 -7.87 0.39
N GLN A 427 -17.64 -6.84 -0.31
CA GLN A 427 -17.46 -6.87 -1.77
C GLN A 427 -16.37 -7.87 -2.16
N CYS A 428 -15.25 -7.88 -1.43
CA CYS A 428 -14.18 -8.86 -1.60
C CYS A 428 -14.70 -10.29 -1.36
N ALA A 429 -15.46 -10.51 -0.30
CA ALA A 429 -16.07 -11.81 0.01
C ALA A 429 -17.05 -12.24 -1.09
N GLY A 430 -17.93 -11.36 -1.54
CA GLY A 430 -18.88 -11.61 -2.63
C GLY A 430 -18.16 -11.98 -3.93
N TYR A 431 -17.09 -11.26 -4.29
CA TYR A 431 -16.27 -11.58 -5.44
C TYR A 431 -15.67 -13.00 -5.35
N TYR A 432 -15.05 -13.36 -4.22
CA TYR A 432 -14.43 -14.67 -4.07
C TYR A 432 -15.47 -15.80 -4.12
N VAL A 433 -16.65 -15.61 -3.55
CA VAL A 433 -17.75 -16.57 -3.66
C VAL A 433 -18.13 -16.79 -5.13
N LEU A 434 -18.34 -15.72 -5.88
CA LEU A 434 -18.69 -15.80 -7.30
C LEU A 434 -17.55 -16.37 -8.17
N LEU A 435 -16.30 -16.00 -7.89
CA LEU A 435 -15.13 -16.52 -8.57
C LEU A 435 -15.02 -18.04 -8.40
N PHE A 436 -15.08 -18.53 -7.15
CA PHE A 436 -14.90 -19.96 -6.90
C PHE A 436 -16.09 -20.79 -7.37
N LEU A 437 -17.32 -20.28 -7.26
CA LEU A 437 -18.50 -20.93 -7.86
C LEU A 437 -18.39 -20.99 -9.39
N GLY A 438 -17.97 -19.90 -10.03
CA GLY A 438 -17.77 -19.87 -11.47
C GLY A 438 -16.67 -20.85 -11.93
N VAL A 439 -15.55 -20.93 -11.20
CA VAL A 439 -14.47 -21.90 -11.47
C VAL A 439 -14.94 -23.34 -11.30
N GLU A 440 -15.71 -23.66 -10.26
CA GLU A 440 -16.28 -24.99 -10.05
C GLU A 440 -17.27 -25.38 -11.16
N ILE A 441 -18.16 -24.46 -11.56
CA ILE A 441 -19.13 -24.69 -12.65
C ILE A 441 -18.37 -24.93 -13.97
N LEU A 442 -17.33 -24.14 -14.25
CA LEU A 442 -16.50 -24.31 -15.44
C LEU A 442 -15.75 -25.64 -15.42
N GLY A 443 -15.26 -26.06 -14.24
CA GLY A 443 -14.61 -27.36 -14.03
C GLY A 443 -15.56 -28.54 -14.25
N MET A 444 -16.80 -28.44 -13.74
CA MET A 444 -17.83 -29.46 -13.96
C MET A 444 -18.24 -29.57 -15.42
N SER A 445 -18.37 -28.46 -16.13
CA SER A 445 -18.75 -28.43 -17.53
C SER A 445 -17.80 -29.23 -18.43
N ARG A 446 -16.56 -29.40 -18.01
CA ARG A 446 -15.45 -29.98 -18.80
C ARG A 446 -15.05 -31.38 -18.37
N GLY A 447 -15.71 -31.96 -17.37
CA GLY A 447 -15.33 -33.26 -16.84
C GLY A 447 -13.95 -33.27 -16.13
N THR A 448 -13.33 -32.09 -15.92
CA THR A 448 -12.07 -31.98 -15.16
C THR A 448 -12.29 -32.21 -13.66
N VAL A 449 -13.53 -32.09 -13.20
CA VAL A 449 -13.99 -32.43 -11.85
C VAL A 449 -14.80 -33.72 -11.90
N THR A 450 -14.24 -34.81 -12.41
CA THR A 450 -14.84 -36.14 -12.20
C THR A 450 -14.47 -36.65 -10.82
N TRP A 451 -15.44 -36.58 -9.94
CA TRP A 451 -15.41 -37.14 -8.60
C TRP A 451 -15.61 -38.65 -8.63
N ASN A 452 -14.67 -39.42 -9.19
CA ASN A 452 -14.74 -40.89 -9.10
C ASN A 452 -13.89 -41.39 -7.92
N GLY A 453 -14.58 -41.75 -6.90
CA GLY A 453 -14.07 -42.13 -5.58
C GLY A 453 -13.51 -43.53 -5.46
N ALA A 454 -12.97 -44.20 -6.47
CA ALA A 454 -12.61 -45.61 -6.30
C ALA A 454 -11.25 -46.06 -6.83
N THR A 455 -10.58 -45.34 -7.72
CA THR A 455 -9.26 -45.81 -8.19
C THR A 455 -8.28 -44.66 -8.39
N GLY A 456 -7.12 -44.71 -7.69
CA GLY A 456 -6.04 -43.71 -7.73
C GLY A 456 -5.24 -43.70 -9.05
N LYS A 457 -5.87 -43.89 -10.19
CA LYS A 457 -5.25 -43.72 -11.49
C LYS A 457 -5.81 -42.50 -12.18
N ARG A 458 -4.96 -41.59 -12.63
CA ARG A 458 -5.28 -40.54 -13.59
C ARG A 458 -5.99 -41.22 -14.77
N ALA A 459 -7.30 -41.06 -14.89
CA ALA A 459 -7.97 -41.31 -16.18
C ALA A 459 -7.48 -40.21 -17.09
N GLY A 460 -6.47 -40.56 -17.89
CA GLY A 460 -5.97 -39.71 -18.95
C GLY A 460 -7.05 -39.48 -20.01
N ASN A 461 -6.82 -38.51 -20.88
CA ASN A 461 -7.70 -38.06 -21.97
C ASN A 461 -8.32 -39.17 -22.83
N HIS A 462 -7.87 -40.43 -22.69
CA HIS A 462 -8.41 -41.59 -23.44
C HIS A 462 -9.82 -42.02 -23.03
N ALA A 463 -10.23 -41.83 -21.76
CA ALA A 463 -11.60 -42.15 -21.34
C ALA A 463 -12.62 -41.16 -21.93
N PHE A 464 -12.21 -39.92 -22.14
CA PHE A 464 -13.04 -38.87 -22.72
C PHE A 464 -13.32 -39.06 -24.22
N MET A 465 -12.32 -39.52 -24.95
CA MET A 465 -12.44 -39.82 -26.39
C MET A 465 -13.30 -41.09 -26.67
N GLN A 466 -13.39 -42.01 -25.71
CA GLN A 466 -14.24 -43.22 -25.89
C GLN A 466 -15.73 -42.93 -25.58
N GLU A 467 -16.04 -42.01 -24.65
CA GLU A 467 -17.41 -41.57 -24.38
C GLU A 467 -17.98 -40.74 -25.56
N GLU A 468 -17.14 -39.94 -26.24
CA GLU A 468 -17.56 -39.13 -27.39
C GLU A 468 -17.99 -39.99 -28.60
N LYS A 469 -17.49 -41.24 -28.70
CA LYS A 469 -17.86 -42.18 -29.78
C LYS A 469 -19.17 -42.95 -29.53
N ASN A 470 -19.67 -42.99 -28.29
CA ASN A 470 -20.79 -43.86 -27.92
C ASN A 470 -22.16 -43.16 -27.76
N HIS A 471 -22.20 -41.82 -27.86
CA HIS A 471 -23.47 -41.10 -27.73
C HIS A 471 -23.74 -40.21 -28.93
N GLY A 472 -24.80 -40.55 -29.70
CA GLY A 472 -25.37 -39.72 -30.76
C GLY A 472 -25.99 -38.38 -30.29
N GLU A 473 -25.57 -37.85 -29.12
CA GLU A 473 -26.08 -36.64 -28.48
C GLU A 473 -25.11 -35.44 -28.51
N GLY A 474 -24.19 -35.38 -29.48
CA GLY A 474 -23.15 -34.34 -29.54
C GLY A 474 -23.66 -32.89 -29.49
N LYS A 475 -24.89 -32.63 -29.94
CA LYS A 475 -25.49 -31.27 -29.90
C LYS A 475 -25.96 -30.86 -28.48
N GLY A 476 -26.53 -31.82 -27.73
CA GLY A 476 -27.02 -31.53 -26.37
C GLY A 476 -25.90 -31.25 -25.39
N TRP A 477 -24.80 -31.99 -25.48
CA TRP A 477 -23.62 -31.80 -24.61
C TRP A 477 -22.90 -30.47 -24.92
N LEU A 478 -22.73 -30.10 -26.19
CA LEU A 478 -22.13 -28.82 -26.59
C LEU A 478 -22.93 -27.64 -26.08
N ARG A 479 -24.27 -27.73 -26.15
CA ARG A 479 -25.20 -26.69 -25.61
C ARG A 479 -25.10 -26.55 -24.08
N LYS A 480 -25.03 -27.68 -23.36
CA LYS A 480 -24.80 -27.67 -21.91
C LYS A 480 -23.47 -27.06 -21.52
N TYR A 481 -22.39 -27.39 -22.25
CA TYR A 481 -21.08 -26.83 -22.06
C TYR A 481 -21.06 -25.29 -22.27
N GLN A 482 -21.67 -24.82 -23.36
CA GLN A 482 -21.79 -23.39 -23.65
C GLN A 482 -22.59 -22.66 -22.59
N LEU A 483 -23.68 -23.24 -22.12
CA LEU A 483 -24.52 -22.67 -21.06
C LEU A 483 -23.73 -22.52 -19.75
N LEU A 484 -23.05 -23.56 -19.27
CA LEU A 484 -22.30 -23.55 -18.02
C LEU A 484 -21.08 -22.59 -18.11
N SER A 485 -20.39 -22.54 -19.27
CA SER A 485 -19.31 -21.58 -19.48
C SER A 485 -19.85 -20.14 -19.51
N GLY A 486 -21.04 -19.91 -20.08
CA GLY A 486 -21.71 -18.62 -20.05
C GLY A 486 -22.08 -18.19 -18.63
N ILE A 487 -22.64 -19.09 -17.82
CA ILE A 487 -22.96 -18.83 -16.41
C ILE A 487 -21.68 -18.46 -15.61
N SER A 488 -20.59 -19.20 -15.81
CA SER A 488 -19.30 -18.91 -15.18
C SER A 488 -18.78 -17.51 -15.56
N GLY A 489 -18.90 -17.14 -16.85
CA GLY A 489 -18.54 -15.79 -17.32
C GLY A 489 -19.41 -14.70 -16.69
N ILE A 490 -20.71 -14.89 -16.61
CA ILE A 490 -21.64 -13.96 -15.95
C ILE A 490 -21.27 -13.79 -14.47
N MET A 491 -20.99 -14.88 -13.74
CA MET A 491 -20.58 -14.81 -12.33
C MET A 491 -19.31 -13.99 -12.15
N LEU A 492 -18.34 -14.13 -13.04
CA LEU A 492 -17.11 -13.33 -13.00
C LEU A 492 -17.39 -11.85 -13.23
N ILE A 493 -18.21 -11.52 -14.24
CA ILE A 493 -18.61 -10.13 -14.53
C ILE A 493 -19.37 -9.52 -13.35
N LEU A 494 -20.31 -10.25 -12.75
CA LEU A 494 -21.02 -9.82 -11.56
C LEU A 494 -20.07 -9.60 -10.38
N GLY A 495 -19.11 -10.52 -10.17
CA GLY A 495 -18.11 -10.39 -9.12
C GLY A 495 -17.25 -9.12 -9.32
N LEU A 496 -16.79 -8.85 -10.54
CA LEU A 496 -16.08 -7.62 -10.87
C LEU A 496 -16.97 -6.39 -10.65
N GLY A 497 -18.26 -6.46 -11.06
CA GLY A 497 -19.21 -5.38 -10.82
C GLY A 497 -19.39 -5.06 -9.33
N ILE A 498 -19.46 -6.09 -8.46
CA ILE A 498 -19.54 -5.91 -7.01
C ILE A 498 -18.29 -5.20 -6.48
N LEU A 499 -17.09 -5.55 -6.94
CA LEU A 499 -15.84 -4.98 -6.45
C LEU A 499 -15.70 -3.48 -6.78
N ILE A 500 -16.21 -3.06 -7.92
CA ILE A 500 -16.06 -1.68 -8.39
C ILE A 500 -17.31 -0.82 -8.10
N TYR A 501 -18.30 -1.43 -7.45
CA TYR A 501 -19.51 -0.70 -7.10
C TYR A 501 -19.25 0.22 -5.91
N HIS A 502 -19.28 1.52 -6.17
CA HIS A 502 -19.24 2.57 -5.16
C HIS A 502 -20.57 3.32 -5.23
N PRO A 503 -21.44 3.19 -4.25
CA PRO A 503 -22.68 3.95 -4.25
C PRO A 503 -22.36 5.44 -4.13
N SER A 504 -22.68 6.19 -5.17
CA SER A 504 -22.62 7.65 -5.19
C SER A 504 -24.04 8.18 -4.99
N GLY A 505 -24.33 8.72 -3.84
CA GLY A 505 -25.67 9.24 -3.56
C GLY A 505 -25.66 10.61 -2.92
N ASN A 506 -24.62 10.92 -2.18
CA ASN A 506 -24.52 12.10 -1.33
C ASN A 506 -23.29 12.92 -1.68
N LEU A 507 -23.34 14.20 -1.36
CA LEU A 507 -22.16 15.07 -1.37
C LEU A 507 -21.28 14.68 -0.19
N LYS A 508 -19.96 14.56 -0.42
CA LYS A 508 -18.97 14.28 0.63
C LYS A 508 -17.90 15.36 0.65
N ILE A 509 -17.68 15.92 1.83
CA ILE A 509 -16.61 16.87 2.11
C ILE A 509 -15.67 16.19 3.10
N THR A 510 -14.43 15.94 2.71
CA THR A 510 -13.46 15.27 3.56
C THR A 510 -12.28 16.20 3.83
N CYS A 511 -12.09 16.62 5.07
CA CYS A 511 -10.91 17.34 5.55
C CYS A 511 -9.86 16.30 5.95
N LEU A 512 -8.74 16.24 5.25
CA LEU A 512 -7.66 15.28 5.50
C LEU A 512 -6.77 15.73 6.68
N ASP A 513 -6.26 14.78 7.46
CA ASP A 513 -5.17 15.04 8.39
C ASP A 513 -3.83 15.06 7.65
N ILE A 514 -3.43 16.21 7.22
CA ILE A 514 -2.12 16.44 6.60
C ILE A 514 -1.11 17.09 7.54
N GLY A 515 -1.40 17.15 8.84
CA GLY A 515 -0.62 17.86 9.85
C GLY A 515 -1.04 19.32 9.93
N GLN A 516 -0.06 20.24 9.94
CA GLN A 516 -0.34 21.68 9.94
C GLN A 516 -0.52 22.15 8.50
N GLY A 517 -1.76 22.42 8.11
CA GLY A 517 -2.15 22.84 6.77
C GLY A 517 -3.54 22.36 6.37
N ASP A 518 -3.95 22.60 5.14
CA ASP A 518 -5.27 22.28 4.62
C ASP A 518 -5.22 21.38 3.38
N CYS A 519 -6.14 20.41 3.36
CA CYS A 519 -6.46 19.60 2.19
C CYS A 519 -7.89 19.09 2.32
N ILE A 520 -8.79 19.61 1.48
CA ILE A 520 -10.22 19.32 1.57
C ILE A 520 -10.68 18.75 0.23
N SER A 521 -11.22 17.53 0.26
CA SER A 521 -11.79 16.86 -0.91
C SER A 521 -13.30 17.02 -0.92
N ILE A 522 -13.85 17.49 -2.03
CA ILE A 522 -15.29 17.59 -2.27
C ILE A 522 -15.67 16.62 -3.38
N GLN A 523 -16.52 15.64 -3.08
CA GLN A 523 -17.02 14.64 -4.02
C GLN A 523 -18.52 14.85 -4.23
N LEU A 524 -18.90 15.21 -5.44
CA LEU A 524 -20.30 15.39 -5.80
C LEU A 524 -20.96 14.07 -6.21
N PRO A 525 -22.28 13.91 -5.99
CA PRO A 525 -23.03 12.71 -6.38
C PRO A 525 -22.97 12.37 -7.87
N GLN A 526 -22.76 13.38 -8.71
CA GLN A 526 -22.63 13.22 -10.17
C GLN A 526 -21.22 12.79 -10.62
N GLY A 527 -20.28 12.62 -9.68
CA GLY A 527 -18.94 12.13 -9.94
C GLY A 527 -17.89 13.22 -10.20
N GLN A 528 -18.27 14.52 -10.10
CA GLN A 528 -17.24 15.58 -10.11
C GLN A 528 -16.51 15.62 -8.76
N ASN A 529 -15.20 15.89 -8.83
CA ASN A 529 -14.32 15.92 -7.68
C ASN A 529 -13.50 17.20 -7.66
N PHE A 530 -13.47 17.83 -6.50
CA PHE A 530 -12.71 19.05 -6.27
C PHE A 530 -11.76 18.85 -5.08
N LEU A 531 -10.68 19.59 -5.10
CA LEU A 531 -9.77 19.69 -3.98
C LEU A 531 -9.62 21.17 -3.62
N ILE A 532 -9.77 21.53 -2.37
CA ILE A 532 -9.43 22.85 -1.86
C ILE A 532 -8.13 22.70 -1.07
N ASP A 533 -7.09 23.37 -1.54
CA ASP A 533 -5.73 23.31 -1.03
C ASP A 533 -5.13 21.88 -1.03
N GLY A 534 -3.93 21.74 -0.53
CA GLY A 534 -3.24 20.45 -0.40
C GLY A 534 -1.80 20.67 0.01
N GLY A 535 -1.56 21.21 1.21
CA GLY A 535 -0.22 21.52 1.69
C GLY A 535 -0.03 21.30 3.19
N SER A 536 1.20 21.20 3.64
CA SER A 536 1.57 21.11 5.06
C SER A 536 2.91 21.78 5.33
N SER A 537 3.01 22.48 6.45
CA SER A 537 4.26 23.08 6.91
C SER A 537 5.14 22.12 7.72
N ASN A 538 4.58 21.04 8.28
CA ASN A 538 5.31 20.12 9.17
C ASN A 538 5.45 18.68 8.67
N LYS A 539 4.74 18.30 7.60
CA LYS A 539 4.92 17.00 6.92
C LYS A 539 5.52 17.20 5.52
N LYS A 540 6.29 16.24 5.04
CA LYS A 540 6.87 16.23 3.69
C LYS A 540 6.24 15.11 2.84
N ASN A 541 6.35 15.23 1.52
CA ASN A 541 5.88 14.23 0.56
C ASN A 541 4.38 13.91 0.75
N ILE A 542 3.56 14.93 0.93
CA ILE A 542 2.13 14.80 1.28
C ILE A 542 1.35 14.23 0.13
N ALA A 543 1.65 14.63 -1.11
CA ALA A 543 0.99 14.05 -2.27
C ALA A 543 1.19 12.53 -2.30
N ARG A 544 2.40 12.06 -2.00
CA ARG A 544 2.75 10.65 -2.02
C ARG A 544 2.07 9.84 -0.91
N TYR A 545 2.06 10.37 0.32
CA TYR A 545 1.70 9.58 1.50
C TYR A 545 0.27 9.82 2.01
N GLN A 546 -0.35 10.96 1.65
CA GLN A 546 -1.70 11.31 2.09
C GLN A 546 -2.65 11.52 0.90
N ILE A 547 -2.38 12.49 -0.02
CA ILE A 547 -3.33 12.88 -1.06
C ILE A 547 -3.56 11.75 -2.08
N LEU A 548 -2.52 11.23 -2.71
CA LEU A 548 -2.66 10.16 -3.72
C LEU A 548 -3.25 8.87 -3.15
N PRO A 549 -2.83 8.37 -1.96
CA PRO A 549 -3.48 7.23 -1.33
C PRO A 549 -4.97 7.45 -1.05
N PHE A 550 -5.36 8.62 -0.55
CA PHE A 550 -6.75 8.97 -0.33
C PHE A 550 -7.55 8.98 -1.65
N LEU A 551 -7.08 9.67 -2.68
CA LEU A 551 -7.75 9.74 -3.97
C LEU A 551 -7.94 8.36 -4.59
N LYS A 552 -6.90 7.52 -4.56
CA LYS A 552 -6.95 6.14 -5.05
C LYS A 552 -7.90 5.28 -4.23
N ASN A 553 -7.92 5.42 -2.91
CA ASN A 553 -8.83 4.71 -2.03
C ASN A 553 -10.29 5.04 -2.33
N ARG A 554 -10.59 6.32 -2.58
CA ARG A 554 -11.93 6.81 -2.93
C ARG A 554 -12.32 6.59 -4.40
N GLY A 555 -11.43 6.07 -5.23
CA GLY A 555 -11.68 5.84 -6.65
C GLY A 555 -11.62 7.12 -7.49
N ILE A 556 -10.98 8.18 -6.99
CA ILE A 556 -10.87 9.48 -7.66
C ILE A 556 -9.67 9.44 -8.60
N GLY A 557 -9.91 9.16 -9.87
CA GLY A 557 -8.89 9.21 -10.92
C GLY A 557 -8.78 10.56 -11.63
N VAL A 558 -9.80 11.41 -11.48
CA VAL A 558 -9.86 12.74 -12.10
C VAL A 558 -10.34 13.76 -11.08
N ILE A 559 -9.58 14.81 -10.90
CA ILE A 559 -9.95 16.03 -10.15
C ILE A 559 -10.36 17.07 -11.18
N ASP A 560 -11.61 17.55 -11.09
CA ASP A 560 -12.15 18.53 -12.03
C ASP A 560 -11.53 19.90 -11.84
N ALA A 561 -11.31 20.30 -10.58
CA ALA A 561 -10.48 21.47 -10.28
C ALA A 561 -9.82 21.34 -8.89
N ILE A 562 -8.62 21.89 -8.77
CA ILE A 562 -7.98 22.24 -7.50
C ILE A 562 -8.18 23.75 -7.32
N LEU A 563 -8.73 24.14 -6.19
CA LEU A 563 -8.89 25.53 -5.77
C LEU A 563 -7.81 25.83 -4.73
N ILE A 564 -7.07 26.90 -4.90
CA ILE A 564 -6.05 27.32 -3.94
C ILE A 564 -6.56 28.57 -3.23
N SER A 565 -6.66 28.49 -1.91
CA SER A 565 -7.06 29.63 -1.10
C SER A 565 -6.01 30.73 -1.14
N HIS A 566 -4.76 30.40 -0.92
CA HIS A 566 -3.59 31.29 -0.97
C HIS A 566 -2.31 30.47 -1.15
N THR A 567 -1.15 31.15 -1.25
CA THR A 567 0.11 30.54 -1.73
C THR A 567 1.07 30.07 -0.64
N ASP A 568 0.66 30.06 0.63
CA ASP A 568 1.51 29.59 1.71
C ASP A 568 1.77 28.07 1.60
N ASN A 569 2.93 27.64 2.08
CA ASN A 569 3.41 26.28 1.89
C ASN A 569 2.48 25.20 2.49
N ASP A 570 1.77 25.52 3.55
CA ASP A 570 0.78 24.65 4.18
C ASP A 570 -0.54 24.51 3.41
N HIS A 571 -0.68 25.20 2.27
CA HIS A 571 -1.78 25.08 1.35
C HIS A 571 -1.38 24.52 -0.02
N ILE A 572 -0.10 24.65 -0.42
CA ILE A 572 0.31 24.34 -1.80
C ILE A 572 1.35 23.23 -1.93
N SER A 573 2.12 22.87 -0.87
CA SER A 573 3.29 22.00 -1.00
C SER A 573 2.98 20.62 -1.61
N GLY A 574 1.86 20.01 -1.25
CA GLY A 574 1.43 18.73 -1.82
C GLY A 574 0.85 18.88 -3.23
N VAL A 575 0.24 20.03 -3.56
CA VAL A 575 -0.25 20.30 -4.93
C VAL A 575 0.93 20.43 -5.89
N LEU A 576 2.00 21.15 -5.49
CA LEU A 576 3.23 21.27 -6.25
C LEU A 576 3.87 19.88 -6.51
N GLU A 577 3.88 19.03 -5.48
CA GLU A 577 4.36 17.64 -5.58
C GLU A 577 3.47 16.80 -6.52
N LEU A 578 2.14 16.96 -6.44
CA LEU A 578 1.19 16.26 -7.31
C LEU A 578 1.41 16.60 -8.79
N PHE A 579 1.66 17.87 -9.11
CA PHE A 579 1.96 18.30 -10.49
C PHE A 579 3.30 17.72 -10.98
N ASP A 580 4.32 17.60 -10.11
CA ASP A 580 5.56 16.92 -10.46
C ASP A 580 5.32 15.42 -10.78
N TYR A 581 4.52 14.72 -9.99
CA TYR A 581 4.14 13.32 -10.28
C TYR A 581 3.34 13.19 -11.59
N MET A 582 2.44 14.13 -11.88
CA MET A 582 1.70 14.13 -13.15
C MET A 582 2.65 14.35 -14.34
N ARG A 583 3.55 15.33 -14.26
CA ARG A 583 4.53 15.67 -15.30
C ARG A 583 5.48 14.51 -15.60
N THR A 584 5.90 13.78 -14.57
CA THR A 584 6.81 12.63 -14.69
C THR A 584 6.10 11.29 -14.93
N HIS A 585 4.78 11.32 -15.11
CA HIS A 585 3.94 10.12 -15.27
C HIS A 585 4.07 9.10 -14.12
N LEU A 586 4.30 9.57 -12.90
CA LEU A 586 4.38 8.77 -11.68
C LEU A 586 3.02 8.65 -10.96
N THR A 587 1.97 9.15 -11.55
CA THR A 587 0.59 8.95 -11.11
C THR A 587 -0.35 8.84 -12.30
N SER A 588 -1.45 8.11 -12.12
CA SER A 588 -2.57 8.04 -13.06
C SER A 588 -3.68 9.03 -12.72
N VAL A 589 -3.60 9.72 -11.58
CA VAL A 589 -4.51 10.81 -11.22
C VAL A 589 -4.28 11.99 -12.18
N ARG A 590 -5.36 12.61 -12.63
CA ARG A 590 -5.34 13.77 -13.51
C ARG A 590 -6.08 14.93 -12.88
N VAL A 591 -5.55 16.12 -13.05
CA VAL A 591 -6.18 17.37 -12.68
C VAL A 591 -6.54 18.11 -13.98
N LYS A 592 -7.80 18.56 -14.11
CA LYS A 592 -8.24 19.31 -15.30
C LYS A 592 -7.92 20.78 -15.17
N ASN A 593 -8.28 21.40 -14.04
CA ASN A 593 -8.16 22.82 -13.82
C ASN A 593 -7.47 23.11 -12.48
N LEU A 594 -6.70 24.18 -12.45
CA LEU A 594 -6.20 24.84 -11.24
C LEU A 594 -6.85 26.22 -11.18
N ILE A 595 -7.51 26.56 -10.09
CA ILE A 595 -8.15 27.84 -9.87
C ILE A 595 -7.39 28.55 -8.76
N LEU A 596 -6.81 29.70 -9.10
CA LEU A 596 -6.02 30.55 -8.21
C LEU A 596 -6.77 31.86 -7.93
N PRO A 597 -6.54 32.53 -6.79
CA PRO A 597 -7.11 33.85 -6.55
C PRO A 597 -6.65 34.87 -7.62
N GLU A 598 -7.54 35.75 -8.03
CA GLU A 598 -7.21 36.79 -9.01
C GLU A 598 -6.41 37.93 -8.37
N TRP A 599 -5.09 37.75 -8.28
CA TRP A 599 -4.18 38.78 -7.79
C TRP A 599 -3.55 39.57 -8.94
N THR A 600 -3.32 40.89 -8.72
CA THR A 600 -2.65 41.79 -9.66
C THR A 600 -1.13 41.78 -9.52
N GLN A 601 -0.62 41.42 -8.35
CA GLN A 601 0.83 41.33 -8.01
C GLN A 601 1.10 39.98 -7.34
N PRO A 602 1.01 38.85 -8.07
CA PRO A 602 1.22 37.53 -7.51
C PRO A 602 2.68 37.34 -7.07
N ASP A 603 2.89 36.55 -6.02
CA ASP A 603 4.20 36.19 -5.49
C ASP A 603 4.91 35.10 -6.30
N ASP A 604 6.15 34.76 -5.92
CA ASP A 604 6.95 33.71 -6.57
C ASP A 604 6.30 32.31 -6.43
N ALA A 605 5.62 32.04 -5.32
CA ALA A 605 4.96 30.76 -5.07
C ALA A 605 3.76 30.58 -5.99
N TYR A 606 3.00 31.63 -6.25
CA TYR A 606 1.94 31.66 -7.25
C TYR A 606 2.47 31.33 -8.65
N GLN A 607 3.57 31.99 -9.05
CA GLN A 607 4.17 31.73 -10.36
C GLN A 607 4.67 30.28 -10.47
N GLN A 608 5.26 29.76 -9.42
CA GLN A 608 5.69 28.36 -9.37
C GLN A 608 4.53 27.38 -9.55
N LEU A 609 3.37 27.64 -8.93
CA LEU A 609 2.15 26.86 -9.12
C LEU A 609 1.69 26.89 -10.58
N VAL A 610 1.64 28.07 -11.18
CA VAL A 610 1.27 28.24 -12.59
C VAL A 610 2.19 27.45 -13.51
N ASP A 611 3.51 27.59 -13.33
CA ASP A 611 4.50 26.93 -14.17
C ASP A 611 4.43 25.40 -14.07
N LYS A 612 4.30 24.86 -12.84
CA LYS A 612 4.18 23.41 -12.63
C LYS A 612 2.85 22.85 -13.15
N ALA A 613 1.74 23.57 -12.94
CA ALA A 613 0.43 23.17 -13.46
C ALA A 613 0.45 23.10 -14.99
N GLN A 614 0.98 24.13 -15.65
CA GLN A 614 1.11 24.17 -17.13
C GLN A 614 2.03 23.05 -17.64
N ALA A 615 3.17 22.81 -16.96
CA ALA A 615 4.06 21.71 -17.30
C ALA A 615 3.43 20.32 -17.12
N ALA A 616 2.45 20.20 -16.22
CA ALA A 616 1.65 19.00 -16.00
C ALA A 616 0.41 18.90 -16.93
N GLY A 617 0.18 19.88 -17.81
CA GLY A 617 -0.95 19.92 -18.72
C GLY A 617 -2.28 20.33 -18.06
N VAL A 618 -2.23 21.03 -16.92
CA VAL A 618 -3.39 21.52 -16.18
C VAL A 618 -3.76 22.90 -16.68
N ASN A 619 -5.08 23.14 -16.89
CA ASN A 619 -5.57 24.44 -17.28
C ASN A 619 -5.64 25.37 -16.06
N VAL A 620 -4.98 26.54 -16.13
CA VAL A 620 -4.94 27.50 -15.02
C VAL A 620 -6.00 28.56 -15.24
N GLN A 621 -6.83 28.77 -14.24
CA GLN A 621 -7.92 29.77 -14.22
C GLN A 621 -7.76 30.68 -12.99
N LYS A 622 -8.38 31.84 -13.02
CA LYS A 622 -8.43 32.79 -11.91
C LYS A 622 -9.85 32.83 -11.37
N GLY A 623 -10.00 32.78 -10.05
CA GLY A 623 -11.26 32.92 -9.35
C GLY A 623 -11.33 34.25 -8.63
N ARG A 624 -12.48 34.92 -8.70
CA ARG A 624 -12.74 36.19 -8.04
C ARG A 624 -14.17 36.28 -7.54
N LYS A 625 -14.36 37.17 -6.63
CA LYS A 625 -15.69 37.48 -6.08
C LYS A 625 -16.79 37.63 -7.13
N GLY A 626 -17.91 36.97 -6.84
CA GLY A 626 -19.11 36.98 -7.68
C GLY A 626 -19.12 35.96 -8.82
N GLU A 627 -17.97 35.25 -9.07
CA GLU A 627 -17.97 34.14 -10.00
C GLU A 627 -18.53 32.88 -9.34
N GLN A 628 -19.13 32.01 -10.14
CA GLN A 628 -19.77 30.78 -9.67
C GLN A 628 -19.54 29.64 -10.65
N ILE A 629 -19.27 28.46 -10.12
CA ILE A 629 -19.19 27.20 -10.87
C ILE A 629 -20.50 26.45 -10.62
N ALA A 630 -21.37 26.37 -11.61
CA ALA A 630 -22.62 25.61 -11.52
C ALA A 630 -22.37 24.12 -11.79
N LEU A 631 -22.82 23.24 -10.89
CA LEU A 631 -22.54 21.79 -10.84
C LEU A 631 -23.85 21.00 -10.66
N GLY A 632 -24.83 21.25 -11.50
CA GLY A 632 -26.15 20.63 -11.40
C GLY A 632 -26.96 21.15 -10.21
N LYS A 633 -27.09 20.34 -9.14
CA LYS A 633 -27.74 20.74 -7.88
C LYS A 633 -26.81 21.45 -6.91
N ALA A 634 -25.53 21.44 -7.18
CA ALA A 634 -24.52 22.11 -6.37
C ALA A 634 -23.98 23.34 -7.07
N SER A 635 -23.42 24.28 -6.32
CA SER A 635 -22.63 25.37 -6.85
C SER A 635 -21.50 25.77 -5.93
N LEU A 636 -20.37 26.18 -6.52
CA LEU A 636 -19.25 26.80 -5.81
C LEU A 636 -19.25 28.30 -6.16
N ARG A 637 -19.43 29.16 -5.17
CA ARG A 637 -19.43 30.64 -5.32
C ARG A 637 -18.17 31.20 -4.66
N PHE A 638 -17.48 32.08 -5.37
CA PHE A 638 -16.31 32.77 -4.83
C PHE A 638 -16.77 34.08 -4.16
N LEU A 639 -16.43 34.20 -2.85
CA LEU A 639 -16.76 35.39 -2.04
C LEU A 639 -15.58 36.35 -1.93
N SER A 640 -14.34 35.86 -2.15
CA SER A 640 -13.07 36.59 -2.17
C SER A 640 -12.14 35.95 -3.19
N PRO A 641 -11.13 36.67 -3.75
CA PRO A 641 -10.83 38.10 -3.59
C PRO A 641 -11.69 39.02 -4.43
N ASP A 642 -11.74 40.30 -4.04
CA ASP A 642 -12.35 41.38 -4.84
C ASP A 642 -11.53 41.61 -6.14
N ARG A 643 -12.18 42.18 -7.17
CA ARG A 643 -11.50 42.52 -8.41
C ARG A 643 -10.44 43.60 -8.20
N GLY A 644 -9.19 43.29 -8.63
CA GLY A 644 -8.07 44.22 -8.51
C GLY A 644 -7.31 44.13 -7.19
N THR A 645 -7.60 43.11 -6.36
CA THR A 645 -6.83 42.77 -5.17
C THR A 645 -5.36 42.58 -5.52
N ALA A 646 -4.46 43.09 -4.69
CA ALA A 646 -3.04 43.08 -4.98
C ALA A 646 -2.40 41.68 -4.77
N GLY A 647 -2.79 40.96 -3.73
CA GLY A 647 -2.15 39.72 -3.30
C GLY A 647 -0.90 39.98 -2.50
N THR A 648 -0.82 41.12 -1.83
CA THR A 648 0.33 41.52 -1.00
C THR A 648 0.29 40.89 0.39
N ASP A 649 -0.88 40.57 0.88
CA ASP A 649 -1.11 39.75 2.06
C ASP A 649 -1.85 38.47 1.60
N ALA A 650 -1.11 37.37 1.47
CA ALA A 650 -1.63 36.15 0.92
C ALA A 650 -2.84 35.60 1.71
N ASN A 651 -2.85 35.79 3.02
CA ASN A 651 -3.92 35.36 3.90
C ASN A 651 -5.18 36.26 3.72
N GLU A 652 -5.04 37.59 3.93
CA GLU A 652 -6.19 38.50 3.82
C GLU A 652 -6.75 38.63 2.39
N ASP A 653 -5.88 38.46 1.37
CA ASP A 653 -6.24 38.48 -0.04
C ASP A 653 -6.65 37.09 -0.58
N GLY A 654 -6.86 36.11 0.32
CA GLY A 654 -7.14 34.71 0.01
C GLY A 654 -8.52 34.47 -0.62
N MET A 655 -8.66 33.29 -1.24
CA MET A 655 -9.92 32.85 -1.84
C MET A 655 -10.85 32.27 -0.77
N VAL A 656 -12.06 32.78 -0.71
CA VAL A 656 -13.15 32.23 0.11
C VAL A 656 -14.20 31.62 -0.79
N VAL A 657 -14.60 30.40 -0.50
CA VAL A 657 -15.52 29.61 -1.32
C VAL A 657 -16.72 29.17 -0.51
N GLU A 658 -17.89 29.37 -1.03
CA GLU A 658 -19.15 28.86 -0.55
C GLU A 658 -19.62 27.72 -1.45
N LEU A 659 -20.01 26.61 -0.86
CA LEU A 659 -20.57 25.44 -1.52
C LEU A 659 -22.04 25.33 -1.13
N THR A 660 -22.92 25.34 -2.13
CA THR A 660 -24.35 25.06 -1.92
C THR A 660 -24.74 23.73 -2.57
N TYR A 661 -25.57 22.93 -1.89
CA TYR A 661 -26.11 21.69 -2.42
C TYR A 661 -27.50 21.39 -1.85
N GLY A 662 -28.52 21.69 -2.64
CA GLY A 662 -29.91 21.63 -2.15
C GLY A 662 -30.15 22.67 -1.07
N GLY A 663 -30.41 22.24 0.15
CA GLY A 663 -30.53 23.12 1.32
C GLY A 663 -29.27 23.14 2.20
N PHE A 664 -28.20 22.50 1.78
CA PHE A 664 -26.94 22.48 2.52
C PHE A 664 -26.00 23.61 2.07
N GLU A 665 -25.37 24.28 3.02
CA GLU A 665 -24.39 25.34 2.81
C GLU A 665 -23.09 25.08 3.57
N GLY A 666 -21.97 25.13 2.85
CA GLY A 666 -20.63 24.93 3.40
C GLY A 666 -19.70 26.09 3.06
N LEU A 667 -18.97 26.59 4.04
CA LEU A 667 -18.07 27.72 3.89
C LEU A 667 -16.60 27.31 4.13
N PHE A 668 -15.74 27.70 3.17
CA PHE A 668 -14.29 27.46 3.19
C PHE A 668 -13.57 28.79 3.15
N THR A 669 -12.97 29.18 4.26
CA THR A 669 -12.42 30.52 4.45
C THR A 669 -10.92 30.60 4.16
N GLY A 670 -10.24 29.46 3.94
CA GLY A 670 -8.78 29.45 3.92
C GLY A 670 -8.20 30.02 5.22
N ASP A 671 -7.22 30.90 5.09
CA ASP A 671 -6.54 31.52 6.22
C ASP A 671 -6.82 33.03 6.34
N ILE A 672 -7.97 33.49 5.81
CA ILE A 672 -8.37 34.89 5.96
C ILE A 672 -8.45 35.30 7.43
N GLY A 673 -8.08 36.51 7.73
CA GLY A 673 -8.18 37.09 9.07
C GLY A 673 -9.46 37.89 9.29
N THR A 674 -9.55 38.47 10.48
CA THR A 674 -10.74 39.20 10.96
C THR A 674 -11.13 40.39 10.04
N GLU A 675 -10.18 41.01 9.35
CA GLU A 675 -10.50 42.14 8.47
C GLU A 675 -11.32 41.70 7.27
N THR A 676 -10.91 40.61 6.62
CA THR A 676 -11.64 40.08 5.45
C THR A 676 -12.93 39.41 5.88
N GLU A 677 -12.97 38.69 7.03
CA GLU A 677 -14.21 38.16 7.60
C GLU A 677 -15.28 39.27 7.76
N LYS A 678 -14.91 40.44 8.34
CA LYS A 678 -15.83 41.56 8.52
C LYS A 678 -16.30 42.19 7.21
N LYS A 679 -15.48 42.18 6.17
CA LYS A 679 -15.89 42.66 4.82
C LYS A 679 -16.94 41.73 4.19
N LEU A 680 -16.90 40.44 4.50
CA LEU A 680 -17.79 39.44 3.96
C LEU A 680 -19.17 39.39 4.66
N LEU A 681 -19.32 39.91 5.87
CA LEU A 681 -20.55 39.82 6.68
C LEU A 681 -21.85 40.16 5.91
N PRO A 682 -21.89 41.18 5.03
CA PRO A 682 -23.12 41.52 4.30
C PRO A 682 -23.57 40.48 3.26
N GLU A 683 -22.72 39.52 2.92
CA GLU A 683 -22.94 38.50 1.88
C GLU A 683 -23.07 37.09 2.45
N LEU A 684 -22.87 36.92 3.76
CA LEU A 684 -22.92 35.65 4.45
C LEU A 684 -24.30 35.42 5.08
N GLU A 685 -24.69 34.15 5.10
CA GLU A 685 -25.91 33.65 5.75
C GLU A 685 -25.50 32.50 6.72
N ASP A 686 -26.47 31.86 7.40
CA ASP A 686 -26.25 30.67 8.19
C ASP A 686 -25.62 29.56 7.35
N VAL A 687 -24.67 28.80 7.88
CA VAL A 687 -24.06 27.67 7.17
C VAL A 687 -24.14 26.38 8.01
N ASP A 688 -24.32 25.24 7.33
CA ASP A 688 -24.29 23.93 7.99
C ASP A 688 -22.86 23.50 8.34
N PHE A 689 -21.89 23.87 7.51
CA PHE A 689 -20.50 23.45 7.61
C PHE A 689 -19.54 24.62 7.47
N LEU A 690 -18.62 24.75 8.42
CA LEU A 690 -17.52 25.71 8.40
C LEU A 690 -16.17 24.99 8.46
N LYS A 691 -15.30 25.21 7.45
CA LYS A 691 -13.86 24.98 7.64
C LYS A 691 -13.30 26.19 8.38
N VAL A 692 -12.90 25.97 9.63
CA VAL A 692 -12.41 27.03 10.52
C VAL A 692 -11.18 27.71 9.92
N GLY A 693 -11.21 29.03 9.86
CA GLY A 693 -10.17 29.85 9.25
C GLY A 693 -8.84 29.74 9.98
N HIS A 694 -7.75 29.79 9.20
CA HIS A 694 -6.37 29.88 9.65
C HIS A 694 -6.03 28.88 10.77
N HIS A 695 -6.47 27.61 10.57
CA HIS A 695 -6.27 26.49 11.49
C HIS A 695 -6.72 26.73 12.95
N GLY A 696 -7.66 27.64 13.15
CA GLY A 696 -8.12 28.08 14.48
C GLY A 696 -7.22 29.12 15.13
N SER A 697 -6.58 29.99 14.34
CA SER A 697 -5.82 31.15 14.83
C SER A 697 -6.70 32.10 15.64
N ARG A 698 -6.14 32.77 16.63
CA ARG A 698 -6.84 33.84 17.39
C ARG A 698 -7.23 35.04 16.53
N TYR A 699 -6.58 35.22 15.38
CA TYR A 699 -6.75 36.34 14.47
C TYR A 699 -7.77 36.06 13.36
N SER A 700 -8.46 34.92 13.41
CA SER A 700 -9.53 34.53 12.51
C SER A 700 -10.74 34.03 13.28
N THR A 701 -11.84 33.77 12.57
CA THR A 701 -13.10 33.25 13.14
C THR A 701 -13.59 34.14 14.28
N CYS A 702 -13.77 35.45 13.98
CA CYS A 702 -14.17 36.44 14.97
C CYS A 702 -15.63 36.26 15.39
N GLN A 703 -16.03 36.86 16.54
CA GLN A 703 -17.38 36.70 17.09
C GLN A 703 -18.45 37.25 16.14
N GLU A 704 -18.21 38.40 15.52
CA GLU A 704 -19.17 39.03 14.57
C GLU A 704 -19.41 38.15 13.35
N PHE A 705 -18.36 37.39 12.92
CA PHE A 705 -18.48 36.44 11.84
C PHE A 705 -19.32 35.24 12.27
N LEU A 706 -19.07 34.67 13.43
CA LEU A 706 -19.84 33.55 13.98
C LEU A 706 -21.29 33.89 14.28
N ASP A 707 -21.57 35.13 14.70
CA ASP A 707 -22.96 35.60 14.94
C ASP A 707 -23.80 35.59 13.65
N VAL A 708 -23.17 35.69 12.47
CA VAL A 708 -23.81 35.63 11.17
C VAL A 708 -23.87 34.20 10.63
N VAL A 709 -22.72 33.49 10.56
CA VAL A 709 -22.64 32.19 9.89
C VAL A 709 -23.16 31.02 10.74
N ARG A 710 -23.19 31.12 12.05
CA ARG A 710 -23.75 30.17 13.02
C ARG A 710 -23.62 28.69 12.60
N PRO A 711 -22.40 28.19 12.39
CA PRO A 711 -22.21 26.87 11.79
C PRO A 711 -22.73 25.75 12.70
N GLU A 712 -23.43 24.76 12.12
CA GLU A 712 -23.78 23.54 12.86
C GLU A 712 -22.54 22.66 13.10
N LEU A 713 -21.65 22.60 12.11
CA LEU A 713 -20.42 21.81 12.10
C LEU A 713 -19.22 22.70 11.82
N ALA A 714 -18.19 22.62 12.64
CA ALA A 714 -16.93 23.30 12.45
C ALA A 714 -15.77 22.29 12.41
N VAL A 715 -14.94 22.35 11.38
CA VAL A 715 -13.76 21.48 11.26
C VAL A 715 -12.49 22.30 11.37
N VAL A 716 -11.66 21.96 12.35
CA VAL A 716 -10.34 22.55 12.58
C VAL A 716 -9.28 21.62 12.04
N SER A 717 -8.57 22.04 10.99
CA SER A 717 -7.45 21.31 10.41
C SER A 717 -6.14 21.83 10.98
N CYS A 718 -5.51 21.06 11.86
CA CYS A 718 -4.26 21.47 12.52
C CYS A 718 -3.47 20.25 13.01
N SER A 719 -2.21 20.47 13.38
CA SER A 719 -1.33 19.46 13.95
C SER A 719 -1.28 19.53 15.48
N ALA A 720 -1.31 18.38 16.14
CA ALA A 720 -1.07 18.29 17.58
C ALA A 720 0.35 18.76 18.00
N THR A 721 1.29 18.83 17.05
CA THR A 721 2.69 19.20 17.31
C THR A 721 3.08 20.49 16.61
N ASN A 722 2.11 21.38 16.29
CA ASN A 722 2.43 22.67 15.68
C ASN A 722 3.11 23.62 16.67
N THR A 723 3.89 24.56 16.14
CA THR A 723 4.60 25.58 16.91
C THR A 723 3.87 26.92 16.99
N TYR A 724 2.71 27.03 16.31
CA TYR A 724 1.94 28.26 16.19
C TYR A 724 0.95 28.45 17.35
N GLY A 725 0.69 27.40 18.13
CA GLY A 725 -0.31 27.39 19.18
C GLY A 725 -1.75 27.31 18.67
N HIS A 726 -1.92 26.69 17.49
CA HIS A 726 -3.23 26.44 16.88
C HIS A 726 -3.77 25.06 17.31
N PRO A 727 -5.10 24.94 17.54
CA PRO A 727 -6.06 26.04 17.62
C PRO A 727 -5.89 26.85 18.90
N SER A 728 -6.15 28.15 18.85
CA SER A 728 -6.12 28.99 20.03
C SER A 728 -7.33 28.71 20.92
N GLY A 729 -7.13 28.74 22.25
CA GLY A 729 -8.24 28.58 23.19
C GLY A 729 -9.37 29.59 22.97
N GLU A 730 -9.02 30.84 22.65
CA GLU A 730 -9.97 31.92 22.37
C GLU A 730 -10.88 31.61 21.15
N THR A 731 -10.33 31.03 20.10
CA THR A 731 -11.12 30.65 18.91
C THR A 731 -12.05 29.47 19.22
N ILE A 732 -11.56 28.49 19.99
CA ILE A 732 -12.38 27.34 20.38
C ILE A 732 -13.53 27.78 21.28
N GLU A 733 -13.29 28.67 22.24
CA GLU A 733 -14.32 29.24 23.13
C GLU A 733 -15.41 29.97 22.31
N ARG A 734 -15.03 30.81 21.32
CA ARG A 734 -15.99 31.47 20.45
C ARG A 734 -16.83 30.47 19.62
N LEU A 735 -16.21 29.39 19.12
CA LEU A 735 -16.92 28.35 18.39
C LEU A 735 -17.88 27.55 19.28
N GLU A 736 -17.48 27.22 20.50
CA GLU A 736 -18.34 26.57 21.51
C GLU A 736 -19.52 27.48 21.90
N ASP A 737 -19.28 28.76 22.12
CA ASP A 737 -20.33 29.75 22.42
C ASP A 737 -21.31 29.94 21.25
N SER A 738 -20.87 29.77 20.01
CA SER A 738 -21.77 29.80 18.83
C SER A 738 -22.68 28.55 18.72
N GLY A 739 -22.41 27.50 19.51
CA GLY A 739 -23.14 26.23 19.50
C GLY A 739 -22.68 25.24 18.45
N ALA A 740 -21.59 25.49 17.73
CA ALA A 740 -21.03 24.60 16.71
C ALA A 740 -20.50 23.29 17.32
N LYS A 741 -20.71 22.18 16.63
CA LYS A 741 -20.00 20.93 16.90
C LYS A 741 -18.62 20.97 16.26
N ILE A 742 -17.57 20.91 17.09
CA ILE A 742 -16.19 21.06 16.64
C ILE A 742 -15.53 19.70 16.44
N TRP A 743 -14.88 19.51 15.29
CA TRP A 743 -14.09 18.33 14.94
C TRP A 743 -12.67 18.75 14.61
N TYR A 744 -11.69 17.93 15.04
CA TYR A 744 -10.27 18.25 14.88
C TYR A 744 -9.56 17.16 14.07
N THR A 745 -8.94 17.51 12.96
CA THR A 745 -8.16 16.50 12.19
C THR A 745 -7.05 15.88 13.04
N MET A 746 -6.44 16.65 13.95
CA MET A 746 -5.41 16.14 14.87
C MET A 746 -5.90 15.09 15.86
N LYS A 747 -7.20 15.00 16.14
CA LYS A 747 -7.79 14.01 17.05
C LYS A 747 -8.44 12.88 16.28
N GLU A 748 -9.35 13.18 15.38
CA GLU A 748 -10.22 12.24 14.69
C GLU A 748 -9.65 11.75 13.35
N GLY A 749 -8.44 12.20 12.92
CA GLY A 749 -7.92 11.92 11.57
C GLY A 749 -8.74 12.64 10.51
N ALA A 750 -8.91 12.04 9.34
CA ALA A 750 -9.77 12.60 8.31
C ALA A 750 -11.22 12.70 8.79
N VAL A 751 -11.80 13.88 8.65
CA VAL A 751 -13.19 14.19 9.02
C VAL A 751 -14.01 14.32 7.74
N THR A 752 -15.05 13.49 7.58
CA THR A 752 -15.92 13.50 6.42
C THR A 752 -17.33 13.97 6.81
N ALA A 753 -17.80 15.09 6.28
CA ALA A 753 -19.18 15.48 6.30
C ALA A 753 -19.88 14.96 5.03
N GLU A 754 -20.99 14.26 5.20
CA GLU A 754 -21.80 13.70 4.12
C GLU A 754 -23.20 14.29 4.19
N THR A 755 -23.76 14.74 3.05
CA THR A 755 -25.10 15.32 3.01
C THR A 755 -25.87 14.91 1.76
N ASP A 756 -27.18 14.70 1.92
CA ASP A 756 -28.14 14.50 0.84
C ASP A 756 -28.79 15.84 0.36
N GLY A 757 -28.34 16.96 0.91
CA GLY A 757 -28.87 18.32 0.68
C GLY A 757 -30.02 18.68 1.63
N LYS A 758 -30.27 17.90 2.70
CA LYS A 758 -31.27 18.16 3.74
C LYS A 758 -30.73 17.98 5.14
N GLY A 759 -29.91 16.98 5.34
CA GLY A 759 -29.24 16.71 6.61
C GLY A 759 -27.77 16.47 6.39
N VAL A 760 -26.96 16.58 7.45
CA VAL A 760 -25.53 16.35 7.42
C VAL A 760 -25.13 15.32 8.46
N TRP A 761 -24.26 14.39 8.06
CA TRP A 761 -23.68 13.36 8.94
C TRP A 761 -22.17 13.50 8.91
N VAL A 762 -21.55 13.29 10.06
CA VAL A 762 -20.09 13.31 10.19
C VAL A 762 -19.59 11.90 10.49
N ASP A 763 -18.59 11.48 9.71
CA ASP A 763 -17.82 10.25 9.91
C ASP A 763 -16.35 10.61 10.12
N THR A 764 -15.68 9.96 11.05
CA THR A 764 -14.28 10.21 11.40
C THR A 764 -13.46 8.96 11.16
N PHE A 765 -12.27 9.13 10.62
CA PHE A 765 -11.42 7.99 10.27
C PHE A 765 -10.83 7.30 11.50
N VAL A 766 -10.47 8.08 12.51
CA VAL A 766 -10.06 7.58 13.84
C VAL A 766 -11.23 7.80 14.78
N HIS A 767 -11.74 6.71 15.36
CA HIS A 767 -12.78 6.80 16.37
C HIS A 767 -12.10 6.97 17.73
N PRO A 768 -12.40 8.04 18.49
CA PRO A 768 -11.77 8.32 19.78
C PRO A 768 -12.10 7.26 20.85
#